data_5196e5d955111ce07fa41970e4d9c498
#
_entry.id   5196e5d955111ce07fa41970e4d9c498
#
_cell.length_a   1.000
_cell.length_b   1.000
_cell.length_c   1.000
_cell.angle_alpha   90.00
_cell.angle_beta   90.00
_cell.angle_gamma   90.00
#
_symmetry.space_group_name_H-M   'P 1'
#
loop_
_entity.id
_entity.type
_entity.pdbx_description
1 polymer ?
#
loop_
_entity_poly.entity_id
_entity_poly.type
_entity_poly.pdbx_seq_one_letter_code
_entity_poly.pdbx_strand_id
1 'polypeptide(L)'
;MSTLMIVESPSKAKTIGKYLYKDGIKVTASRGHVRELNKDEYKEKAIDADNGFKAHYVLSPKNKENTNNLLRLAENVDVVYLATDPDREGESISWHLMELIRRKNKNCQFKRVTYNEVNESAIRKAIANATELNMDMVHAQFVRSGIDFLFGFYASPILWKAIRSGLSAGRVQSPALRVLTEREKEIAAFVPTTYWSISLLTEKDNIQFPVRLSRIGSSKVDKQSITDKEFKDKHLSKLNELVGSKERLVVKDIATSKVSRKPKPPYITSTMQMDAVRKLGWSSSRTMTAAQALFEGSSGEHGFITYHRTDSPVLSQEALSSVYQYGKTHYPKAIAESPKQYHSKSQAAQEAHECIRPTDISHTPESLKEVLKGDEYKLYEMIWQRTLASQMKPAIFDSTRITFDFSKDYSFRANGSVLVFKGFLEVYQEGDEIDGEKDDDVRLPVIHNQDKLSPVSPPGIVCEEKQTKPPARYNEASLVKVLEDYGIGRPSTYATIPKTLKDRGYITVDKNRITVTEMGIGVNDFISSHFPEYVDYQYTSRLEEKMDNVSSGKMNWVVMLNQFWGPFKELVDKIILELKGKSKAVETTEVCPQCGKHNLMERMGRMGKFRYCPDKKCKYIYNPGREHNGTNTEVSYLDDVLCPKCGGRMVVKEGKFGNYSSCENNKGRNKDGSLRGTCTYNAKADGSPKNSPPSFVIGKCWTCKDCNIYATSRFNNVPEIKCENYWHPTDSSKLIPVKQVVERLGIDEKELIKNITEFFQNEYGINTSKLYPGKKAKPN
;
A
#
# COMPACT_ATOMS: atom_id res chain seq x y z
N MET A 1 20.32 32.19 -26.61
CA MET A 1 19.00 31.96 -26.01
C MET A 1 19.19 31.38 -24.62
N SER A 2 18.67 32.05 -23.62
CA SER A 2 18.69 31.54 -22.22
C SER A 2 17.62 30.48 -22.05
N THR A 3 18.03 29.30 -21.56
CA THR A 3 17.12 28.12 -21.49
C THR A 3 17.04 27.57 -20.09
N LEU A 4 15.81 27.30 -19.63
CA LEU A 4 15.53 26.69 -18.35
C LEU A 4 14.78 25.36 -18.58
N MET A 5 15.26 24.29 -17.96
CA MET A 5 14.52 23.00 -17.91
C MET A 5 13.95 22.79 -16.52
N ILE A 6 12.67 22.43 -16.45
CA ILE A 6 11.96 22.19 -15.20
C ILE A 6 11.53 20.72 -15.16
N VAL A 7 12.04 19.96 -14.18
CA VAL A 7 11.70 18.57 -13.87
C VAL A 7 10.89 18.48 -12.59
N GLU A 8 10.40 17.31 -12.21
CA GLU A 8 9.60 17.17 -10.99
C GLU A 8 10.43 17.14 -9.71
N SER A 9 11.54 16.41 -9.70
CA SER A 9 12.28 16.13 -8.48
C SER A 9 13.68 16.75 -8.46
N PRO A 10 14.21 17.09 -7.28
CA PRO A 10 15.59 17.56 -7.13
C PRO A 10 16.62 16.53 -7.58
N SER A 11 16.33 15.23 -7.43
CA SER A 11 17.20 14.15 -7.89
C SER A 11 17.38 14.20 -9.39
N LYS A 12 16.28 14.24 -10.16
CA LYS A 12 16.32 14.43 -11.63
C LYS A 12 17.04 15.71 -12.03
N ALA A 13 16.78 16.82 -11.32
CA ALA A 13 17.44 18.08 -11.63
C ALA A 13 18.96 18.00 -11.48
N LYS A 14 19.44 17.29 -10.46
CA LYS A 14 20.86 17.06 -10.25
C LYS A 14 21.47 16.18 -11.35
N THR A 15 20.81 15.06 -11.67
CA THR A 15 21.29 14.10 -12.68
C THR A 15 21.28 14.72 -14.08
N ILE A 16 20.16 15.26 -14.52
CA ILE A 16 19.99 15.86 -15.85
C ILE A 16 20.84 17.14 -15.98
N GLY A 17 20.98 17.91 -14.90
CA GLY A 17 21.83 19.10 -14.88
C GLY A 17 23.30 18.81 -15.21
N LYS A 18 23.83 17.65 -14.83
CA LYS A 18 25.18 17.21 -15.21
C LYS A 18 25.29 16.99 -16.73
N TYR A 19 24.28 16.37 -17.36
CA TYR A 19 24.27 16.09 -18.79
C TYR A 19 24.22 17.36 -19.64
N LEU A 20 23.45 18.36 -19.18
CA LEU A 20 23.15 19.56 -19.94
C LEU A 20 24.00 20.79 -19.55
N TYR A 21 24.95 20.61 -18.62
CA TYR A 21 25.80 21.70 -18.14
C TYR A 21 26.56 22.40 -19.28
N LYS A 22 27.15 21.61 -20.19
CA LYS A 22 27.92 22.14 -21.34
C LYS A 22 27.05 22.87 -22.37
N ASP A 23 25.76 22.56 -22.41
CA ASP A 23 24.81 23.18 -23.34
C ASP A 23 24.25 24.54 -22.81
N GLY A 24 24.66 24.97 -21.62
CA GLY A 24 24.19 26.18 -20.98
C GLY A 24 22.74 26.12 -20.51
N ILE A 25 22.12 24.92 -20.45
CA ILE A 25 20.75 24.74 -20.01
C ILE A 25 20.74 24.60 -18.49
N LYS A 26 20.05 25.55 -17.83
CA LYS A 26 19.84 25.45 -16.38
C LYS A 26 18.71 24.47 -16.06
N VAL A 27 18.96 23.52 -15.15
CA VAL A 27 17.93 22.55 -14.74
C VAL A 27 17.50 22.81 -13.30
N THR A 28 16.19 22.84 -13.06
CA THR A 28 15.58 23.04 -11.73
C THR A 28 14.40 22.10 -11.53
N ALA A 29 13.89 21.99 -10.29
CA ALA A 29 12.79 21.10 -9.95
C ALA A 29 11.55 21.84 -9.43
N SER A 30 10.37 21.41 -9.88
CA SER A 30 9.07 21.86 -9.35
C SER A 30 8.78 21.33 -7.95
N ARG A 31 9.36 20.21 -7.56
CA ARG A 31 9.06 19.45 -6.33
C ARG A 31 7.60 19.02 -6.23
N GLY A 32 7.06 18.50 -7.34
CA GLY A 32 5.67 18.08 -7.48
C GLY A 32 4.74 19.23 -7.83
N HIS A 33 3.49 19.16 -7.35
CA HIS A 33 2.46 20.15 -7.68
C HIS A 33 2.79 21.55 -7.17
N VAL A 34 2.71 22.52 -8.07
CA VAL A 34 2.95 23.96 -7.78
C VAL A 34 1.68 24.72 -7.39
N ARG A 35 0.51 24.20 -7.79
CA ARG A 35 -0.82 24.72 -7.43
C ARG A 35 -1.72 23.62 -6.92
N GLU A 36 -2.68 23.96 -6.08
CA GLU A 36 -3.76 23.08 -5.63
C GLU A 36 -5.09 23.82 -5.64
N LEU A 37 -6.20 23.08 -5.57
CA LEU A 37 -7.54 23.69 -5.52
C LEU A 37 -7.69 24.57 -4.28
N ASN A 38 -8.15 25.79 -4.43
CA ASN A 38 -8.39 26.75 -3.36
C ASN A 38 -9.72 26.44 -2.63
N LYS A 39 -9.67 25.37 -1.79
CA LYS A 39 -10.83 24.90 -1.03
C LYS A 39 -11.18 25.78 0.16
N ASP A 40 -10.22 26.53 0.66
CA ASP A 40 -10.41 27.37 1.84
C ASP A 40 -11.29 28.59 1.51
N GLU A 41 -11.05 29.21 0.38
CA GLU A 41 -11.78 30.39 -0.09
C GLU A 41 -13.06 30.02 -0.84
N TYR A 42 -12.97 29.08 -1.78
CA TYR A 42 -14.08 28.77 -2.70
C TYR A 42 -14.95 27.59 -2.25
N LYS A 43 -14.51 26.81 -1.25
CA LYS A 43 -15.24 25.63 -0.71
C LYS A 43 -15.77 24.72 -1.82
N GLU A 44 -17.10 24.56 -1.92
CA GLU A 44 -17.79 23.79 -2.96
C GLU A 44 -17.51 24.29 -4.37
N LYS A 45 -17.28 25.60 -4.54
CA LYS A 45 -16.96 26.25 -5.81
C LYS A 45 -15.47 26.23 -6.16
N ALA A 46 -14.62 25.49 -5.41
CA ALA A 46 -13.24 25.29 -5.82
C ALA A 46 -13.15 24.65 -7.23
N ILE A 47 -14.20 23.90 -7.61
CA ILE A 47 -14.54 23.56 -9.00
C ILE A 47 -15.99 24.04 -9.20
N ASP A 48 -16.14 25.10 -10.01
CA ASP A 48 -17.45 25.73 -10.24
C ASP A 48 -18.20 25.01 -11.35
N ALA A 49 -19.05 24.04 -10.94
CA ALA A 49 -19.83 23.22 -11.86
C ALA A 49 -20.86 24.06 -12.66
N ASP A 50 -21.35 25.15 -12.10
CA ASP A 50 -22.32 26.05 -12.75
C ASP A 50 -21.65 26.92 -13.83
N ASN A 51 -20.31 27.03 -13.78
CA ASN A 51 -19.53 27.83 -14.72
C ASN A 51 -18.49 26.96 -15.49
N GLY A 52 -18.99 25.92 -16.15
CA GLY A 52 -18.18 25.02 -17.01
C GLY A 52 -17.04 24.31 -16.28
N PHE A 53 -17.21 23.99 -15.01
CA PHE A 53 -16.21 23.35 -14.15
C PHE A 53 -14.91 24.14 -14.01
N LYS A 54 -15.00 25.47 -14.02
CA LYS A 54 -13.85 26.33 -13.77
C LYS A 54 -13.22 26.01 -12.43
N ALA A 55 -11.94 25.63 -12.46
CA ALA A 55 -11.17 25.33 -11.26
C ALA A 55 -10.46 26.59 -10.72
N HIS A 56 -10.60 26.83 -9.42
CA HIS A 56 -9.92 27.91 -8.70
C HIS A 56 -8.68 27.37 -8.01
N TYR A 57 -7.50 27.84 -8.44
CA TYR A 57 -6.21 27.36 -7.94
C TYR A 57 -5.50 28.39 -7.08
N VAL A 58 -4.79 27.93 -6.08
CA VAL A 58 -3.86 28.67 -5.22
C VAL A 58 -2.47 28.02 -5.29
N LEU A 59 -1.41 28.79 -5.06
CA LEU A 59 -0.08 28.18 -4.91
C LEU A 59 -0.09 27.19 -3.74
N SER A 60 0.43 25.99 -3.97
CA SER A 60 0.51 24.96 -2.92
C SER A 60 1.29 25.48 -1.71
N PRO A 61 0.70 25.57 -0.50
CA PRO A 61 1.37 26.10 0.68
C PRO A 61 2.68 25.40 0.99
N LYS A 62 2.73 24.08 0.78
CA LYS A 62 3.91 23.26 1.02
C LYS A 62 5.08 23.57 0.09
N ASN A 63 4.80 24.12 -1.09
CA ASN A 63 5.76 24.30 -2.17
C ASN A 63 5.90 25.78 -2.60
N LYS A 64 5.24 26.69 -1.88
CA LYS A 64 5.13 28.12 -2.25
C LYS A 64 6.49 28.81 -2.43
N GLU A 65 7.41 28.59 -1.51
CA GLU A 65 8.75 29.16 -1.56
C GLU A 65 9.54 28.68 -2.78
N ASN A 66 9.57 27.37 -3.01
CA ASN A 66 10.24 26.79 -4.17
C ASN A 66 9.62 27.26 -5.48
N THR A 67 8.28 27.33 -5.56
CA THR A 67 7.57 27.84 -6.73
C THR A 67 7.93 29.30 -7.00
N ASN A 68 7.99 30.16 -5.99
CA ASN A 68 8.41 31.56 -6.16
C ASN A 68 9.85 31.69 -6.64
N ASN A 69 10.76 30.85 -6.13
CA ASN A 69 12.15 30.82 -6.59
C ASN A 69 12.23 30.37 -8.06
N LEU A 70 11.46 29.36 -8.44
CA LEU A 70 11.37 28.89 -9.82
C LEU A 70 10.83 29.98 -10.76
N LEU A 71 9.79 30.71 -10.36
CA LEU A 71 9.24 31.80 -11.14
C LEU A 71 10.26 32.95 -11.36
N ARG A 72 11.08 33.29 -10.34
CA ARG A 72 12.18 34.25 -10.51
C ARG A 72 13.23 33.76 -11.51
N LEU A 73 13.56 32.46 -11.50
CA LEU A 73 14.49 31.88 -12.47
C LEU A 73 13.97 31.95 -13.91
N ALA A 74 12.65 31.91 -14.07
CA ALA A 74 11.97 31.90 -15.37
C ALA A 74 11.65 33.32 -15.90
N GLU A 75 11.87 34.42 -15.12
CA GLU A 75 11.49 35.79 -15.51
C GLU A 75 12.20 36.27 -16.77
N ASN A 76 13.48 35.88 -17.00
CA ASN A 76 14.31 36.39 -18.07
C ASN A 76 14.86 35.29 -18.99
N VAL A 77 14.13 34.18 -19.16
CA VAL A 77 14.54 33.09 -20.05
C VAL A 77 13.74 33.11 -21.34
N ASP A 78 14.39 32.78 -22.45
CA ASP A 78 13.78 32.74 -23.78
C ASP A 78 12.94 31.44 -23.96
N VAL A 79 13.44 30.32 -23.45
CA VAL A 79 12.82 28.99 -23.62
C VAL A 79 12.74 28.26 -22.29
N VAL A 80 11.57 27.70 -21.99
CA VAL A 80 11.36 26.76 -20.88
C VAL A 80 11.02 25.39 -21.41
N TYR A 81 11.88 24.42 -21.10
CA TYR A 81 11.57 23.00 -21.27
C TYR A 81 10.78 22.47 -20.07
N LEU A 82 9.56 22.04 -20.30
CA LEU A 82 8.69 21.40 -19.33
C LEU A 82 8.96 19.89 -19.37
N ALA A 83 9.80 19.40 -18.46
CA ALA A 83 10.39 18.05 -18.48
C ALA A 83 9.92 17.21 -17.28
N THR A 84 8.65 17.35 -16.90
CA THR A 84 7.97 16.54 -15.89
C THR A 84 7.68 15.13 -16.41
N ASP A 85 7.23 14.21 -15.54
CA ASP A 85 6.99 12.82 -15.90
C ASP A 85 6.05 12.65 -17.09
N PRO A 86 6.16 11.55 -17.86
CA PRO A 86 5.40 11.35 -19.09
C PRO A 86 3.98 10.82 -18.82
N ASP A 87 3.33 11.24 -17.72
CA ASP A 87 1.97 10.88 -17.37
C ASP A 87 1.04 12.10 -17.28
N ARG A 88 -0.27 11.88 -17.05
CA ARG A 88 -1.26 12.96 -16.94
C ARG A 88 -0.96 13.94 -15.81
N GLU A 89 -0.38 13.44 -14.71
CA GLU A 89 0.00 14.26 -13.56
C GLU A 89 1.13 15.20 -13.93
N GLY A 90 2.18 14.68 -14.60
CA GLY A 90 3.30 15.48 -15.09
C GLY A 90 2.86 16.50 -16.15
N GLU A 91 1.93 16.14 -17.05
CA GLU A 91 1.37 17.06 -18.04
C GLU A 91 0.60 18.21 -17.37
N SER A 92 -0.18 17.91 -16.33
CA SER A 92 -0.88 18.92 -15.54
C SER A 92 0.08 19.82 -14.76
N ILE A 93 1.15 19.28 -14.18
CA ILE A 93 2.20 20.09 -13.51
C ILE A 93 2.85 21.04 -14.52
N SER A 94 3.19 20.54 -15.70
CA SER A 94 3.73 21.34 -16.81
C SER A 94 2.79 22.49 -17.21
N TRP A 95 1.49 22.23 -17.34
CA TRP A 95 0.49 23.26 -17.64
C TRP A 95 0.41 24.32 -16.51
N HIS A 96 0.39 23.89 -15.26
CA HIS A 96 0.39 24.81 -14.13
C HIS A 96 1.63 25.71 -14.10
N LEU A 97 2.80 25.17 -14.42
CA LEU A 97 4.04 25.92 -14.53
C LEU A 97 3.98 26.94 -15.68
N MET A 98 3.54 26.50 -16.85
CA MET A 98 3.38 27.38 -18.02
C MET A 98 2.47 28.56 -17.72
N GLU A 99 1.32 28.34 -17.12
CA GLU A 99 0.36 29.35 -16.73
C GLU A 99 0.95 30.37 -15.73
N LEU A 100 1.71 29.90 -14.75
CA LEU A 100 2.34 30.76 -13.75
C LEU A 100 3.48 31.61 -14.38
N ILE A 101 4.31 31.01 -15.23
CA ILE A 101 5.45 31.65 -15.85
C ILE A 101 4.96 32.69 -16.86
N ARG A 102 3.95 32.40 -17.69
CA ARG A 102 3.37 33.34 -18.67
C ARG A 102 2.88 34.65 -18.04
N ARG A 103 2.44 34.62 -16.80
CA ARG A 103 2.03 35.82 -16.06
C ARG A 103 3.21 36.75 -15.75
N LYS A 104 4.43 36.22 -15.69
CA LYS A 104 5.66 36.93 -15.38
C LYS A 104 6.49 37.23 -16.63
N ASN A 105 6.56 36.26 -17.55
CA ASN A 105 7.34 36.33 -18.78
C ASN A 105 6.42 35.93 -19.96
N LYS A 106 5.85 36.95 -20.61
CA LYS A 106 4.88 36.77 -21.71
C LYS A 106 5.51 36.27 -23.00
N ASN A 107 6.81 36.53 -23.21
CA ASN A 107 7.53 36.19 -24.44
C ASN A 107 8.24 34.86 -24.40
N CYS A 108 8.16 34.14 -23.27
CA CYS A 108 8.79 32.85 -23.08
C CYS A 108 8.17 31.79 -23.99
N GLN A 109 9.01 31.04 -24.68
CA GLN A 109 8.59 29.87 -25.43
C GLN A 109 8.58 28.65 -24.50
N PHE A 110 7.55 27.79 -24.63
CA PHE A 110 7.42 26.56 -23.84
C PHE A 110 7.49 25.35 -24.76
N LYS A 111 8.25 24.34 -24.35
CA LYS A 111 8.33 23.07 -25.07
C LYS A 111 8.23 21.92 -24.06
N ARG A 112 7.46 20.92 -24.41
CA ARG A 112 7.30 19.71 -23.61
C ARG A 112 8.39 18.70 -23.98
N VAL A 113 9.11 18.21 -22.97
CA VAL A 113 10.16 17.19 -23.11
C VAL A 113 9.74 15.96 -22.31
N THR A 114 9.49 14.84 -22.98
CA THR A 114 9.08 13.58 -22.36
C THR A 114 10.13 12.50 -22.59
N TYR A 115 10.44 11.74 -21.56
CA TYR A 115 11.43 10.68 -21.60
C TYR A 115 11.00 9.51 -20.68
N ASN A 116 11.29 8.28 -21.10
CA ASN A 116 11.02 7.07 -20.34
C ASN A 116 12.24 6.61 -19.53
N GLU A 117 13.42 7.22 -19.76
CA GLU A 117 14.69 6.88 -19.12
C GLU A 117 15.45 8.15 -18.73
N VAL A 118 16.14 8.10 -17.60
CA VAL A 118 17.00 9.21 -17.14
C VAL A 118 18.46 8.86 -17.43
N ASN A 119 18.84 8.94 -18.71
CA ASN A 119 20.23 8.85 -19.17
C ASN A 119 20.49 9.97 -20.19
N GLU A 120 21.78 10.24 -20.46
CA GLU A 120 22.15 11.38 -21.31
C GLU A 120 21.60 11.26 -22.74
N SER A 121 21.68 10.08 -23.35
CA SER A 121 21.19 9.84 -24.71
C SER A 121 19.68 10.05 -24.82
N ALA A 122 18.90 9.49 -23.89
CA ALA A 122 17.45 9.64 -23.87
C ALA A 122 17.01 11.09 -23.66
N ILE A 123 17.68 11.82 -22.76
CA ILE A 123 17.40 13.23 -22.51
C ILE A 123 17.71 14.09 -23.73
N ARG A 124 18.86 13.90 -24.41
CA ARG A 124 19.21 14.63 -25.63
C ARG A 124 18.24 14.32 -26.77
N LYS A 125 17.86 13.06 -26.94
CA LYS A 125 16.83 12.62 -27.91
C LYS A 125 15.48 13.25 -27.61
N ALA A 126 15.08 13.33 -26.34
CA ALA A 126 13.83 13.96 -25.91
C ALA A 126 13.82 15.49 -26.16
N ILE A 127 14.93 16.19 -25.93
CA ILE A 127 15.05 17.61 -26.23
C ILE A 127 14.96 17.86 -27.75
N ALA A 128 15.64 17.04 -28.56
CA ALA A 128 15.58 17.14 -30.02
C ALA A 128 14.17 16.91 -30.59
N ASN A 129 13.36 16.11 -29.90
CA ASN A 129 11.97 15.79 -30.26
C ASN A 129 10.95 16.48 -29.36
N ALA A 130 11.30 17.64 -28.78
CA ALA A 130 10.41 18.37 -27.90
C ALA A 130 9.14 18.82 -28.64
N THR A 131 7.99 18.64 -27.99
CA THR A 131 6.65 18.89 -28.55
C THR A 131 5.96 20.07 -27.85
N GLU A 132 4.74 20.36 -28.25
CA GLU A 132 3.81 21.20 -27.50
C GLU A 132 3.20 20.40 -26.34
N LEU A 133 2.62 21.12 -25.37
CA LEU A 133 1.91 20.51 -24.25
C LEU A 133 0.65 19.79 -24.74
N ASN A 134 0.44 18.57 -24.28
CA ASN A 134 -0.75 17.78 -24.63
C ASN A 134 -1.94 18.19 -23.76
N MET A 135 -2.81 19.05 -24.29
CA MET A 135 -3.96 19.57 -23.57
C MET A 135 -5.01 18.51 -23.26
N ASP A 136 -5.10 17.44 -24.04
CA ASP A 136 -6.05 16.34 -23.77
C ASP A 136 -5.64 15.55 -22.51
N MET A 137 -4.34 15.34 -22.30
CA MET A 137 -3.81 14.77 -21.06
C MET A 137 -4.03 15.70 -19.86
N VAL A 138 -3.83 17.01 -20.04
CA VAL A 138 -4.15 18.02 -19.02
C VAL A 138 -5.63 17.97 -18.66
N HIS A 139 -6.50 17.95 -19.64
CA HIS A 139 -7.95 17.87 -19.44
C HIS A 139 -8.36 16.55 -18.75
N ALA A 140 -7.75 15.42 -19.11
CA ALA A 140 -8.00 14.13 -18.42
C ALA A 140 -7.64 14.21 -16.93
N GLN A 141 -6.55 14.88 -16.57
CA GLN A 141 -6.20 15.12 -15.16
C GLN A 141 -7.18 16.09 -14.49
N PHE A 142 -7.71 17.08 -15.19
CA PHE A 142 -8.76 17.97 -14.66
C PHE A 142 -10.04 17.20 -14.37
N VAL A 143 -10.47 16.34 -15.29
CA VAL A 143 -11.62 15.45 -15.07
C VAL A 143 -11.42 14.60 -13.84
N ARG A 144 -10.27 13.95 -13.72
CA ARG A 144 -9.94 13.10 -12.57
C ARG A 144 -9.99 13.90 -11.27
N SER A 145 -9.27 15.01 -11.21
CA SER A 145 -9.24 15.88 -10.02
C SER A 145 -10.63 16.44 -9.71
N GLY A 146 -11.39 16.77 -10.74
CA GLY A 146 -12.75 17.27 -10.65
C GLY A 146 -13.71 16.25 -10.03
N ILE A 147 -13.73 15.05 -10.57
CA ILE A 147 -14.59 13.98 -10.07
C ILE A 147 -14.18 13.58 -8.64
N ASP A 148 -12.87 13.43 -8.37
CA ASP A 148 -12.37 13.09 -7.03
C ASP A 148 -12.72 14.17 -6.00
N PHE A 149 -12.64 15.45 -6.40
CA PHE A 149 -13.06 16.57 -5.56
C PHE A 149 -14.59 16.57 -5.32
N LEU A 150 -15.38 16.56 -6.38
CA LEU A 150 -16.84 16.63 -6.30
C LEU A 150 -17.40 15.44 -5.48
N PHE A 151 -16.96 14.22 -5.79
CA PHE A 151 -17.39 13.05 -5.05
C PHE A 151 -17.00 13.14 -3.56
N GLY A 152 -15.74 13.43 -3.27
CA GLY A 152 -15.23 13.50 -1.90
C GLY A 152 -15.86 14.63 -1.09
N PHE A 153 -16.04 15.81 -1.70
CA PHE A 153 -16.59 17.00 -1.05
C PHE A 153 -18.07 16.82 -0.66
N TYR A 154 -18.86 16.18 -1.51
CA TYR A 154 -20.30 16.03 -1.26
C TYR A 154 -20.66 14.75 -0.51
N ALA A 155 -19.99 13.62 -0.78
CA ALA A 155 -20.27 12.36 -0.09
C ALA A 155 -19.73 12.31 1.34
N SER A 156 -18.56 12.92 1.62
CA SER A 156 -17.97 12.86 2.97
C SER A 156 -18.80 13.57 4.05
N PRO A 157 -19.37 14.77 3.84
CA PRO A 157 -20.27 15.40 4.82
C PRO A 157 -21.54 14.58 5.09
N ILE A 158 -22.02 13.82 4.11
CA ILE A 158 -23.17 12.91 4.29
C ILE A 158 -22.79 11.81 5.29
N LEU A 159 -21.58 11.20 5.14
CA LEU A 159 -21.04 10.26 6.13
C LEU A 159 -20.91 10.90 7.52
N TRP A 160 -20.51 12.19 7.59
CA TRP A 160 -20.41 12.88 8.88
C TRP A 160 -21.74 13.07 9.55
N LYS A 161 -22.76 13.32 8.74
CA LYS A 161 -24.12 13.49 9.24
C LYS A 161 -24.74 12.16 9.67
N ALA A 162 -24.50 11.11 8.90
CA ALA A 162 -25.09 9.79 9.15
C ALA A 162 -24.36 8.99 10.23
N ILE A 163 -23.03 9.02 10.22
CA ILE A 163 -22.20 8.18 11.09
C ILE A 163 -21.44 9.05 12.09
N ARG A 164 -20.33 9.69 11.67
CA ARG A 164 -19.55 10.62 12.50
C ARG A 164 -18.63 11.51 11.65
N SER A 165 -18.22 12.65 12.22
CA SER A 165 -17.27 13.56 11.58
C SER A 165 -15.88 12.91 11.36
N GLY A 166 -15.17 13.37 10.31
CA GLY A 166 -13.83 12.95 9.96
C GLY A 166 -13.76 11.71 9.07
N LEU A 167 -14.89 11.10 8.71
CA LEU A 167 -14.94 10.04 7.70
C LEU A 167 -14.86 10.63 6.29
N SER A 168 -14.46 9.82 5.32
CA SER A 168 -14.41 10.25 3.94
C SER A 168 -14.72 9.12 2.98
N ALA A 169 -15.38 9.49 1.90
CA ALA A 169 -15.58 8.66 0.73
C ALA A 169 -14.67 9.15 -0.42
N GLY A 170 -14.36 8.28 -1.35
CA GLY A 170 -13.60 8.61 -2.54
C GLY A 170 -13.90 7.63 -3.65
N ARG A 171 -13.90 8.10 -4.88
CA ARG A 171 -14.32 7.36 -6.07
C ARG A 171 -13.61 6.01 -6.27
N VAL A 172 -12.32 5.93 -5.98
CA VAL A 172 -11.54 4.68 -6.14
C VAL A 172 -11.43 3.91 -4.82
N GLN A 173 -11.31 4.62 -3.71
CA GLN A 173 -11.18 3.99 -2.39
C GLN A 173 -12.45 3.28 -1.91
N SER A 174 -13.65 3.80 -2.26
CA SER A 174 -14.91 3.20 -1.82
C SER A 174 -15.18 1.85 -2.51
N PRO A 175 -15.02 1.68 -3.83
CA PRO A 175 -15.07 0.36 -4.47
C PRO A 175 -14.00 -0.62 -3.93
N ALA A 176 -12.77 -0.14 -3.66
CA ALA A 176 -11.74 -0.99 -3.06
C ALA A 176 -12.11 -1.45 -1.64
N LEU A 177 -12.72 -0.58 -0.83
CA LEU A 177 -13.24 -0.95 0.50
C LEU A 177 -14.38 -1.96 0.37
N ARG A 178 -15.22 -1.84 -0.66
CA ARG A 178 -16.29 -2.79 -0.95
C ARG A 178 -15.75 -4.19 -1.25
N VAL A 179 -14.74 -4.33 -2.12
CA VAL A 179 -14.06 -5.61 -2.40
C VAL A 179 -13.59 -6.27 -1.11
N LEU A 180 -12.94 -5.51 -0.24
CA LEU A 180 -12.44 -6.01 1.04
C LEU A 180 -13.56 -6.41 1.99
N THR A 181 -14.64 -5.61 2.04
CA THR A 181 -15.79 -5.88 2.93
C THR A 181 -16.60 -7.09 2.46
N GLU A 182 -16.77 -7.28 1.16
CA GLU A 182 -17.42 -8.47 0.59
C GLU A 182 -16.64 -9.72 0.98
N ARG A 183 -15.30 -9.70 0.92
CA ARG A 183 -14.46 -10.81 1.40
C ARG A 183 -14.61 -11.08 2.90
N GLU A 184 -14.72 -10.08 3.74
CA GLU A 184 -14.99 -10.31 5.18
C GLU A 184 -16.37 -10.92 5.41
N LYS A 185 -17.39 -10.53 4.61
CA LYS A 185 -18.73 -11.13 4.65
C LYS A 185 -18.70 -12.60 4.19
N GLU A 186 -17.95 -12.92 3.14
CA GLU A 186 -17.73 -14.30 2.69
C GLU A 186 -17.09 -15.15 3.79
N ILE A 187 -16.04 -14.61 4.44
CA ILE A 187 -15.35 -15.30 5.54
C ILE A 187 -16.29 -15.53 6.73
N ALA A 188 -17.07 -14.50 7.10
CA ALA A 188 -18.00 -14.58 8.22
C ALA A 188 -19.17 -15.55 7.96
N ALA A 189 -19.62 -15.69 6.72
CA ALA A 189 -20.69 -16.60 6.32
C ALA A 189 -20.21 -18.04 6.06
N PHE A 190 -18.87 -18.24 6.03
CA PHE A 190 -18.32 -19.54 5.71
C PHE A 190 -18.57 -20.57 6.82
N VAL A 191 -19.12 -21.72 6.42
CA VAL A 191 -19.32 -22.86 7.32
C VAL A 191 -18.29 -23.93 6.98
N PRO A 192 -17.34 -24.25 7.89
CA PRO A 192 -16.36 -25.29 7.66
C PRO A 192 -17.04 -26.66 7.50
N THR A 193 -16.66 -27.38 6.47
CA THR A 193 -17.07 -28.77 6.26
C THR A 193 -15.90 -29.68 6.56
N THR A 194 -16.12 -30.68 7.43
CA THR A 194 -15.12 -31.70 7.72
C THR A 194 -15.04 -32.69 6.56
N TYR A 195 -13.83 -33.04 6.18
CA TYR A 195 -13.56 -34.08 5.18
C TYR A 195 -12.34 -34.89 5.58
N TRP A 196 -12.24 -36.09 5.02
CA TRP A 196 -11.12 -36.99 5.29
C TRP A 196 -10.31 -37.26 4.04
N SER A 197 -8.99 -37.22 4.20
CA SER A 197 -8.03 -37.56 3.15
C SER A 197 -7.39 -38.90 3.52
N ILE A 198 -7.54 -39.90 2.67
CA ILE A 198 -6.99 -41.25 2.88
C ILE A 198 -5.76 -41.40 1.98
N SER A 199 -4.66 -41.78 2.58
CA SER A 199 -3.38 -42.06 1.90
C SER A 199 -2.70 -43.28 2.52
N LEU A 200 -1.75 -43.79 1.79
CA LEU A 200 -0.82 -44.78 2.34
C LEU A 200 0.60 -44.49 1.84
N LEU A 201 1.57 -44.95 2.60
CA LEU A 201 2.98 -44.88 2.21
C LEU A 201 3.35 -46.20 1.52
N THR A 202 4.03 -46.10 0.39
CA THR A 202 4.59 -47.25 -0.32
C THR A 202 6.06 -47.05 -0.60
N GLU A 203 6.78 -48.10 -0.94
CA GLU A 203 8.21 -48.08 -1.15
C GLU A 203 8.62 -48.84 -2.41
N LYS A 204 9.58 -48.29 -3.16
CA LYS A 204 10.31 -48.97 -4.21
C LYS A 204 11.77 -48.47 -4.22
N ASP A 205 12.72 -49.38 -4.37
CA ASP A 205 14.15 -49.08 -4.43
C ASP A 205 14.64 -48.22 -3.26
N ASN A 206 14.14 -48.53 -2.03
CA ASN A 206 14.38 -47.76 -0.79
C ASN A 206 13.90 -46.32 -0.81
N ILE A 207 13.03 -45.92 -1.76
CA ILE A 207 12.39 -44.64 -1.81
C ILE A 207 10.93 -44.78 -1.39
N GLN A 208 10.58 -44.18 -0.25
CA GLN A 208 9.22 -44.14 0.25
C GLN A 208 8.50 -42.92 -0.33
N PHE A 209 7.26 -43.10 -0.76
CA PHE A 209 6.41 -42.04 -1.26
C PHE A 209 4.93 -42.25 -0.94
N PRO A 210 4.17 -41.19 -0.68
CA PRO A 210 2.74 -41.30 -0.39
C PRO A 210 1.94 -41.51 -1.67
N VAL A 211 0.92 -42.34 -1.58
CA VAL A 211 -0.12 -42.48 -2.59
C VAL A 211 -1.47 -42.15 -1.97
N ARG A 212 -2.33 -41.45 -2.68
CA ARG A 212 -3.64 -41.00 -2.19
C ARG A 212 -4.75 -41.81 -2.81
N LEU A 213 -5.79 -42.09 -2.03
CA LEU A 213 -7.01 -42.75 -2.51
C LEU A 213 -7.64 -41.87 -3.60
N SER A 214 -7.87 -42.44 -4.78
CA SER A 214 -8.39 -41.77 -5.96
C SER A 214 -9.67 -42.34 -6.53
N ARG A 215 -10.04 -43.58 -6.11
CA ARG A 215 -11.26 -44.27 -6.53
C ARG A 215 -11.73 -45.29 -5.50
N ILE A 216 -13.05 -45.38 -5.30
CA ILE A 216 -13.74 -46.41 -4.55
C ILE A 216 -14.82 -47.00 -5.48
N GLY A 217 -14.71 -48.28 -5.81
CA GLY A 217 -15.55 -48.91 -6.81
C GLY A 217 -15.47 -48.21 -8.16
N SER A 218 -16.56 -47.72 -8.69
CA SER A 218 -16.64 -46.92 -9.91
C SER A 218 -16.48 -45.42 -9.65
N SER A 219 -16.58 -44.96 -8.40
CA SER A 219 -16.64 -43.57 -8.03
C SER A 219 -15.24 -42.96 -7.86
N LYS A 220 -15.00 -41.82 -8.47
CA LYS A 220 -13.79 -41.01 -8.30
C LYS A 220 -13.79 -40.38 -6.90
N VAL A 221 -12.65 -40.39 -6.23
CA VAL A 221 -12.42 -39.74 -4.94
C VAL A 221 -11.51 -38.55 -5.19
N ASP A 222 -12.07 -37.34 -5.06
CA ASP A 222 -11.32 -36.09 -5.08
C ASP A 222 -10.91 -35.71 -3.65
N LYS A 223 -10.05 -34.67 -3.51
CA LYS A 223 -9.40 -34.30 -2.26
C LYS A 223 -10.36 -34.03 -1.08
N GLN A 224 -11.59 -33.58 -1.36
CA GLN A 224 -12.60 -33.20 -0.37
C GLN A 224 -13.91 -34.00 -0.47
N SER A 225 -13.91 -35.14 -1.19
CA SER A 225 -15.16 -35.84 -1.48
C SER A 225 -15.66 -36.74 -0.32
N ILE A 226 -14.80 -37.09 0.61
CA ILE A 226 -15.18 -37.94 1.75
C ILE A 226 -15.61 -37.07 2.92
N THR A 227 -16.91 -36.79 3.03
CA THR A 227 -17.50 -35.91 4.06
C THR A 227 -18.41 -36.68 5.05
N ASP A 228 -18.77 -37.92 4.73
CA ASP A 228 -19.58 -38.77 5.59
C ASP A 228 -18.69 -39.66 6.44
N LYS A 229 -18.93 -39.66 7.76
CA LYS A 229 -18.13 -40.38 8.74
C LYS A 229 -18.34 -41.89 8.64
N GLU A 230 -19.59 -42.38 8.47
CA GLU A 230 -19.89 -43.80 8.40
C GLU A 230 -19.29 -44.41 7.12
N PHE A 231 -19.42 -43.68 6.00
CA PHE A 231 -18.78 -44.04 4.75
C PHE A 231 -17.26 -44.15 4.90
N LYS A 232 -16.63 -43.15 5.52
CA LYS A 232 -15.19 -43.14 5.83
C LYS A 232 -14.79 -44.34 6.68
N ASP A 233 -15.49 -44.58 7.80
CA ASP A 233 -15.15 -45.67 8.73
C ASP A 233 -15.28 -47.07 8.08
N LYS A 234 -16.34 -47.29 7.28
CA LYS A 234 -16.54 -48.49 6.50
C LYS A 234 -15.38 -48.80 5.55
N HIS A 235 -14.96 -47.79 4.79
CA HIS A 235 -13.90 -47.95 3.79
C HIS A 235 -12.52 -47.99 4.43
N LEU A 236 -12.29 -47.30 5.53
CA LEU A 236 -11.04 -47.32 6.30
C LEU A 236 -10.81 -48.73 6.92
N SER A 237 -11.85 -49.35 7.48
CA SER A 237 -11.76 -50.72 8.02
C SER A 237 -11.35 -51.73 6.93
N LYS A 238 -12.00 -51.65 5.75
CA LYS A 238 -11.66 -52.56 4.62
C LYS A 238 -10.24 -52.32 4.10
N LEU A 239 -9.79 -51.06 4.02
CA LEU A 239 -8.44 -50.73 3.58
C LEU A 239 -7.39 -51.27 4.59
N ASN A 240 -7.66 -51.17 5.89
CA ASN A 240 -6.77 -51.73 6.93
C ASN A 240 -6.71 -53.26 6.86
N GLU A 241 -7.84 -53.95 6.59
CA GLU A 241 -7.88 -55.39 6.36
C GLU A 241 -7.01 -55.81 5.17
N LEU A 242 -7.05 -55.03 4.06
CA LEU A 242 -6.22 -55.27 2.87
C LEU A 242 -4.72 -55.09 3.17
N VAL A 243 -4.36 -54.07 3.95
CA VAL A 243 -2.97 -53.91 4.42
C VAL A 243 -2.55 -55.06 5.31
N GLY A 244 -3.41 -55.48 6.26
CA GLY A 244 -3.17 -56.63 7.16
C GLY A 244 -3.01 -57.95 6.41
N SER A 245 -3.76 -58.16 5.34
CA SER A 245 -3.64 -59.34 4.45
C SER A 245 -2.46 -59.27 3.48
N LYS A 246 -1.61 -58.24 3.61
CA LYS A 246 -0.44 -58.00 2.73
C LYS A 246 -0.82 -57.83 1.24
N GLU A 247 -2.01 -57.31 0.95
CA GLU A 247 -2.40 -56.94 -0.38
C GLU A 247 -1.40 -55.93 -0.96
N ARG A 248 -1.13 -55.99 -2.25
CA ARG A 248 -0.13 -55.14 -2.91
C ARG A 248 -0.81 -54.14 -3.81
N LEU A 249 -0.21 -52.94 -3.89
CA LEU A 249 -0.53 -51.96 -4.91
C LEU A 249 0.02 -52.42 -6.26
N VAL A 250 -0.84 -52.62 -7.22
CA VAL A 250 -0.47 -53.01 -8.58
C VAL A 250 -0.51 -51.80 -9.46
N VAL A 251 0.57 -51.47 -10.12
CA VAL A 251 0.62 -50.36 -11.06
C VAL A 251 -0.28 -50.66 -12.25
N LYS A 252 -1.36 -49.91 -12.38
CA LYS A 252 -2.34 -50.03 -13.45
C LYS A 252 -1.98 -49.21 -14.68
N ASP A 253 -1.57 -47.99 -14.45
CA ASP A 253 -1.32 -47.02 -15.53
C ASP A 253 -0.29 -46.00 -15.08
N ILE A 254 0.59 -45.64 -16.01
CA ILE A 254 1.59 -44.60 -15.85
C ILE A 254 1.41 -43.60 -17.00
N ALA A 255 0.87 -42.42 -16.68
CA ALA A 255 0.73 -41.33 -17.62
C ALA A 255 1.83 -40.27 -17.40
N THR A 256 2.73 -40.16 -18.37
CA THR A 256 3.75 -39.10 -18.37
C THR A 256 3.42 -38.04 -19.40
N SER A 257 3.51 -36.78 -19.01
CA SER A 257 3.26 -35.63 -19.89
C SER A 257 4.30 -34.54 -19.67
N LYS A 258 4.67 -33.86 -20.72
CA LYS A 258 5.55 -32.70 -20.65
C LYS A 258 4.71 -31.47 -20.34
N VAL A 259 4.95 -30.87 -19.19
CA VAL A 259 4.33 -29.62 -18.75
C VAL A 259 5.31 -28.49 -19.01
N SER A 260 4.88 -27.52 -19.83
CA SER A 260 5.66 -26.34 -20.19
C SER A 260 5.19 -25.15 -19.37
N ARG A 261 6.06 -24.58 -18.53
CA ARG A 261 5.80 -23.32 -17.81
C ARG A 261 6.46 -22.17 -18.59
N LYS A 262 5.63 -21.27 -19.12
CA LYS A 262 6.11 -20.11 -19.90
C LYS A 262 6.59 -18.98 -18.99
N PRO A 263 7.64 -18.25 -19.38
CA PRO A 263 8.01 -17.02 -18.66
C PRO A 263 6.90 -15.99 -18.76
N LYS A 264 6.75 -15.21 -17.71
CA LYS A 264 5.78 -14.10 -17.68
C LYS A 264 6.34 -12.88 -18.43
N PRO A 265 5.50 -11.93 -18.88
CA PRO A 265 5.95 -10.67 -19.52
C PRO A 265 6.85 -9.85 -18.59
N PRO A 266 7.61 -8.86 -19.12
CA PRO A 266 8.25 -7.84 -18.31
C PRO A 266 7.27 -7.16 -17.38
N TYR A 267 7.79 -6.51 -16.33
CA TYR A 267 6.93 -5.88 -15.35
C TYR A 267 6.16 -4.68 -15.89
N ILE A 268 4.91 -4.59 -15.46
CA ILE A 268 4.11 -3.38 -15.38
C ILE A 268 3.96 -3.01 -13.90
N THR A 269 3.43 -1.83 -13.58
CA THR A 269 3.33 -1.36 -12.20
C THR A 269 2.65 -2.35 -11.27
N SER A 270 1.49 -2.90 -11.67
CA SER A 270 0.74 -3.86 -10.87
C SER A 270 1.53 -5.14 -10.59
N THR A 271 2.11 -5.75 -11.63
CA THR A 271 2.86 -7.01 -11.49
C THR A 271 4.16 -6.83 -10.73
N MET A 272 4.84 -5.69 -10.83
CA MET A 272 5.99 -5.34 -10.01
C MET A 272 5.61 -5.23 -8.52
N GLN A 273 4.51 -4.54 -8.21
CA GLN A 273 4.02 -4.43 -6.84
C GLN A 273 3.63 -5.80 -6.28
N MET A 274 2.88 -6.61 -7.05
CA MET A 274 2.48 -7.95 -6.63
C MET A 274 3.67 -8.85 -6.30
N ASP A 275 4.69 -8.86 -7.15
CA ASP A 275 5.87 -9.69 -6.92
C ASP A 275 6.74 -9.17 -5.77
N ALA A 276 6.84 -7.85 -5.58
CA ALA A 276 7.53 -7.27 -4.43
C ALA A 276 6.84 -7.61 -3.10
N VAL A 277 5.49 -7.61 -3.06
CA VAL A 277 4.72 -8.08 -1.90
C VAL A 277 4.99 -9.55 -1.62
N ARG A 278 5.01 -10.41 -2.66
CA ARG A 278 5.18 -11.86 -2.53
C ARG A 278 6.61 -12.26 -2.15
N LYS A 279 7.60 -11.71 -2.87
CA LYS A 279 9.01 -12.11 -2.75
C LYS A 279 9.76 -11.38 -1.64
N LEU A 280 9.46 -10.09 -1.45
CA LEU A 280 10.19 -9.22 -0.53
C LEU A 280 9.40 -8.87 0.72
N GLY A 281 8.11 -9.20 0.78
CA GLY A 281 7.23 -8.85 1.89
C GLY A 281 6.99 -7.33 2.02
N TRP A 282 7.15 -6.57 0.93
CA TRP A 282 7.03 -5.12 0.96
C TRP A 282 5.58 -4.65 0.78
N SER A 283 5.30 -3.45 1.26
CA SER A 283 4.07 -2.75 0.84
C SER A 283 4.21 -2.17 -0.56
N SER A 284 3.10 -2.01 -1.26
CA SER A 284 3.06 -1.35 -2.57
C SER A 284 3.66 0.05 -2.54
N SER A 285 3.45 0.81 -1.46
CA SER A 285 4.07 2.14 -1.28
C SER A 285 5.59 2.08 -1.16
N ARG A 286 6.16 1.08 -0.45
CA ARG A 286 7.60 0.89 -0.34
C ARG A 286 8.20 0.53 -1.70
N THR A 287 7.54 -0.34 -2.44
CA THR A 287 7.94 -0.73 -3.79
C THR A 287 8.01 0.48 -4.72
N MET A 288 6.96 1.33 -4.70
CA MET A 288 6.94 2.54 -5.55
C MET A 288 8.00 3.57 -5.15
N THR A 289 8.34 3.68 -3.87
CA THR A 289 9.44 4.55 -3.41
C THR A 289 10.78 4.09 -3.95
N ALA A 290 11.06 2.78 -3.88
CA ALA A 290 12.30 2.21 -4.43
C ALA A 290 12.35 2.33 -5.97
N ALA A 291 11.22 2.09 -6.65
CA ALA A 291 11.11 2.24 -8.10
C ALA A 291 11.35 3.69 -8.56
N GLN A 292 10.80 4.67 -7.84
CA GLN A 292 11.05 6.09 -8.10
C GLN A 292 12.53 6.44 -7.97
N ALA A 293 13.19 5.95 -6.90
CA ALA A 293 14.62 6.19 -6.68
C ALA A 293 15.47 5.58 -7.81
N LEU A 294 15.16 4.36 -8.26
CA LEU A 294 15.83 3.71 -9.39
C LEU A 294 15.62 4.47 -10.71
N PHE A 295 14.40 4.93 -10.98
CA PHE A 295 14.11 5.71 -12.19
C PHE A 295 14.85 7.05 -12.20
N GLU A 296 14.91 7.75 -11.07
CA GLU A 296 15.57 9.06 -10.95
C GLU A 296 17.09 8.98 -10.86
N GLY A 297 17.65 7.82 -10.57
CA GLY A 297 19.08 7.64 -10.37
C GLY A 297 19.60 8.26 -9.07
N SER A 298 18.85 8.12 -7.97
CA SER A 298 19.18 8.75 -6.68
C SER A 298 20.55 8.31 -6.13
N SER A 299 20.94 7.07 -6.39
CA SER A 299 22.19 6.46 -5.91
C SER A 299 23.34 6.54 -6.89
N GLY A 300 23.09 7.06 -8.11
CA GLY A 300 24.09 7.00 -9.18
C GLY A 300 24.16 8.25 -10.04
N GLU A 301 24.62 8.06 -11.26
CA GLU A 301 24.81 9.09 -12.26
C GLU A 301 23.70 9.11 -13.34
N HIS A 302 22.87 8.06 -13.37
CA HIS A 302 21.78 7.87 -14.32
C HIS A 302 20.64 7.06 -13.68
N GLY A 303 19.48 7.03 -14.30
CA GLY A 303 18.38 6.15 -13.93
C GLY A 303 18.67 4.70 -14.33
N PHE A 304 18.37 3.77 -13.44
CA PHE A 304 18.65 2.35 -13.64
C PHE A 304 17.50 1.57 -14.26
N ILE A 305 16.29 2.12 -14.19
CA ILE A 305 15.10 1.52 -14.79
C ILE A 305 14.31 2.54 -15.62
N THR A 306 13.46 2.05 -16.51
CA THR A 306 12.47 2.85 -17.23
C THR A 306 11.39 3.39 -16.29
N TYR A 307 10.56 4.31 -16.80
CA TYR A 307 9.45 4.88 -16.03
C TYR A 307 8.57 3.78 -15.43
N HIS A 308 8.37 3.85 -14.13
CA HIS A 308 7.80 2.77 -13.34
C HIS A 308 6.27 2.82 -13.18
N ARG A 309 5.61 3.87 -13.69
CA ARG A 309 4.14 3.97 -13.74
C ARG A 309 3.65 3.66 -15.14
N THR A 310 3.57 2.38 -15.47
CA THR A 310 3.13 1.88 -16.78
C THR A 310 2.23 0.66 -16.64
N ASP A 311 1.30 0.51 -17.55
CA ASP A 311 0.45 -0.67 -17.77
C ASP A 311 0.82 -1.43 -19.07
N SER A 312 1.87 -1.00 -19.75
CA SER A 312 2.38 -1.61 -20.96
C SER A 312 3.50 -2.62 -20.68
N PRO A 313 3.40 -3.87 -21.12
CA PRO A 313 4.48 -4.86 -21.05
C PRO A 313 5.43 -4.82 -22.24
N VAL A 314 5.31 -3.82 -23.12
CA VAL A 314 6.04 -3.70 -24.39
C VAL A 314 7.48 -3.28 -24.15
N LEU A 315 8.44 -3.96 -24.76
CA LEU A 315 9.83 -3.54 -24.89
C LEU A 315 10.01 -2.70 -26.14
N SER A 316 10.78 -1.59 -26.09
CA SER A 316 11.21 -0.91 -27.31
C SER A 316 12.06 -1.84 -28.16
N GLN A 317 12.16 -1.58 -29.45
CA GLN A 317 12.96 -2.40 -30.36
C GLN A 317 14.44 -2.43 -29.98
N GLU A 318 14.97 -1.29 -29.52
CA GLU A 318 16.35 -1.17 -29.04
C GLU A 318 16.58 -2.05 -27.79
N ALA A 319 15.66 -1.96 -26.80
CA ALA A 319 15.74 -2.75 -25.58
C ALA A 319 15.54 -4.25 -25.86
N LEU A 320 14.57 -4.61 -26.71
CA LEU A 320 14.31 -5.99 -27.08
C LEU A 320 15.55 -6.63 -27.71
N SER A 321 16.19 -5.92 -28.66
CA SER A 321 17.42 -6.37 -29.31
C SER A 321 18.56 -6.53 -28.29
N SER A 322 18.76 -5.56 -27.42
CA SER A 322 19.81 -5.58 -26.39
C SER A 322 19.65 -6.74 -25.42
N VAL A 323 18.44 -6.91 -24.85
CA VAL A 323 18.12 -8.01 -23.91
C VAL A 323 18.29 -9.38 -24.57
N TYR A 324 17.85 -9.51 -25.82
CA TYR A 324 17.97 -10.75 -26.56
C TYR A 324 19.43 -11.11 -26.88
N GLN A 325 20.26 -10.15 -27.31
CA GLN A 325 21.69 -10.36 -27.56
C GLN A 325 22.44 -10.70 -26.28
N TYR A 326 22.15 -9.99 -25.16
CA TYR A 326 22.70 -10.34 -23.85
C TYR A 326 22.38 -11.80 -23.49
N GLY A 327 21.11 -12.21 -23.66
CA GLY A 327 20.68 -13.59 -23.41
C GLY A 327 21.37 -14.60 -24.32
N LYS A 328 21.60 -14.29 -25.59
CA LYS A 328 22.34 -15.14 -26.53
C LYS A 328 23.79 -15.39 -26.08
N THR A 329 24.41 -14.36 -25.58
CA THR A 329 25.82 -14.43 -25.13
C THR A 329 25.98 -15.22 -23.83
N HIS A 330 25.11 -14.96 -22.84
CA HIS A 330 25.29 -15.49 -21.49
C HIS A 330 24.44 -16.73 -21.17
N TYR A 331 23.32 -16.92 -21.89
CA TYR A 331 22.38 -18.03 -21.70
C TYR A 331 22.00 -18.73 -23.03
N PRO A 332 22.95 -19.17 -23.85
CA PRO A 332 22.70 -19.62 -25.22
C PRO A 332 21.72 -20.80 -25.31
N LYS A 333 21.65 -21.65 -24.28
CA LYS A 333 20.73 -22.80 -24.25
C LYS A 333 19.32 -22.39 -23.82
N ALA A 334 19.20 -21.39 -22.93
CA ALA A 334 17.95 -20.99 -22.29
C ALA A 334 17.23 -19.86 -23.03
N ILE A 335 17.92 -19.06 -23.85
CA ILE A 335 17.30 -17.96 -24.61
C ILE A 335 16.32 -18.51 -25.66
N ALA A 336 15.24 -17.78 -25.95
CA ALA A 336 14.29 -18.14 -27.01
C ALA A 336 14.96 -18.15 -28.39
N GLU A 337 14.37 -18.81 -29.35
CA GLU A 337 14.90 -18.90 -30.74
C GLU A 337 14.80 -17.57 -31.48
N SER A 338 13.80 -16.76 -31.12
CA SER A 338 13.60 -15.40 -31.63
C SER A 338 13.18 -14.47 -30.51
N PRO A 339 13.40 -13.14 -30.64
CA PRO A 339 12.92 -12.15 -29.69
C PRO A 339 11.39 -12.23 -29.51
N LYS A 340 10.94 -12.15 -28.28
CA LYS A 340 9.51 -12.19 -27.93
C LYS A 340 9.00 -10.80 -27.65
N GLN A 341 8.06 -10.32 -28.46
CA GLN A 341 7.32 -9.10 -28.18
C GLN A 341 6.04 -9.43 -27.40
N TYR A 342 5.76 -8.60 -26.40
CA TYR A 342 4.54 -8.67 -25.60
C TYR A 342 3.63 -7.50 -25.96
N HIS A 343 2.33 -7.71 -25.82
CA HIS A 343 1.34 -6.69 -26.13
C HIS A 343 0.44 -6.46 -24.90
N SER A 344 -0.07 -5.25 -24.76
CA SER A 344 -1.06 -4.95 -23.74
C SER A 344 -2.38 -5.66 -24.04
N LYS A 345 -3.07 -6.11 -22.99
CA LYS A 345 -4.43 -6.67 -23.10
C LYS A 345 -5.49 -5.59 -23.29
N SER A 346 -5.20 -4.36 -22.90
CA SER A 346 -6.09 -3.21 -22.98
C SER A 346 -5.79 -2.39 -24.22
N GLN A 347 -6.80 -2.17 -25.09
CA GLN A 347 -6.71 -1.21 -26.19
C GLN A 347 -6.56 0.24 -25.71
N ALA A 348 -6.90 0.50 -24.42
CA ALA A 348 -6.75 1.80 -23.77
C ALA A 348 -5.41 1.96 -23.05
N ALA A 349 -4.54 0.92 -23.06
CA ALA A 349 -3.18 1.10 -22.56
C ALA A 349 -2.53 2.22 -23.37
N GLN A 350 -1.93 3.16 -22.66
CA GLN A 350 -1.16 4.23 -23.29
C GLN A 350 0.00 3.55 -24.06
N GLU A 351 -0.21 3.26 -25.35
CA GLU A 351 0.72 2.53 -26.22
C GLU A 351 2.11 3.17 -26.33
N ALA A 352 2.24 4.39 -25.81
CA ALA A 352 3.49 5.16 -25.80
C ALA A 352 4.47 4.76 -24.70
N HIS A 353 4.06 3.95 -23.71
CA HIS A 353 4.91 3.61 -22.57
C HIS A 353 5.55 2.24 -22.75
N GLU A 354 6.82 2.13 -22.36
CA GLU A 354 7.51 0.86 -22.24
C GLU A 354 7.17 0.16 -20.92
N CYS A 355 7.50 -1.14 -20.84
CA CYS A 355 7.51 -1.90 -19.59
C CYS A 355 8.57 -1.39 -18.62
N ILE A 356 8.49 -1.83 -17.39
CA ILE A 356 9.53 -1.58 -16.37
C ILE A 356 10.68 -2.56 -16.63
N ARG A 357 11.82 -2.02 -17.02
CA ARG A 357 13.04 -2.77 -17.35
C ARG A 357 14.30 -2.02 -16.94
N PRO A 358 15.47 -2.67 -16.84
CA PRO A 358 16.74 -1.98 -16.75
C PRO A 358 16.94 -1.05 -17.96
N THR A 359 17.55 0.12 -17.73
CA THR A 359 17.95 1.03 -18.83
C THR A 359 19.08 0.40 -19.66
N ASP A 360 19.93 -0.41 -19.04
CA ASP A 360 20.96 -1.20 -19.68
C ASP A 360 21.01 -2.60 -19.06
N ILE A 361 20.74 -3.62 -19.85
CA ILE A 361 20.76 -5.03 -19.41
C ILE A 361 22.13 -5.55 -19.06
N SER A 362 23.20 -4.90 -19.55
CA SER A 362 24.59 -5.26 -19.23
C SER A 362 24.97 -4.89 -17.79
N HIS A 363 24.24 -3.98 -17.16
CA HIS A 363 24.36 -3.69 -15.75
C HIS A 363 23.71 -4.83 -14.94
N THR A 364 24.46 -5.88 -14.68
CA THR A 364 23.97 -7.01 -13.88
C THR A 364 23.75 -6.59 -12.42
N PRO A 365 22.88 -7.27 -11.67
CA PRO A 365 22.74 -6.99 -10.23
C PRO A 365 24.09 -7.04 -9.50
N GLU A 366 24.93 -8.00 -9.81
CA GLU A 366 26.25 -8.15 -9.21
C GLU A 366 27.15 -6.93 -9.45
N SER A 367 27.14 -6.39 -10.67
CA SER A 367 27.94 -5.21 -11.03
C SER A 367 27.49 -3.94 -10.30
N LEU A 368 26.21 -3.88 -9.90
CA LEU A 368 25.62 -2.73 -9.22
C LEU A 368 25.57 -2.86 -7.69
N LYS A 369 26.10 -3.93 -7.12
CA LYS A 369 26.01 -4.21 -5.67
C LYS A 369 26.62 -3.13 -4.79
N GLU A 370 27.67 -2.46 -5.27
CA GLU A 370 28.31 -1.35 -4.56
C GLU A 370 27.61 0.00 -4.80
N VAL A 371 26.87 0.11 -5.88
CA VAL A 371 26.16 1.35 -6.27
C VAL A 371 24.77 1.39 -5.67
N LEU A 372 23.99 0.34 -5.88
CA LEU A 372 22.61 0.22 -5.36
C LEU A 372 22.62 -0.47 -4.01
N LYS A 373 21.90 0.08 -3.04
CA LYS A 373 21.86 -0.46 -1.67
C LYS A 373 20.42 -0.70 -1.21
N GLY A 374 20.27 -1.66 -0.30
CA GLY A 374 19.01 -1.91 0.38
C GLY A 374 17.86 -2.24 -0.57
N ASP A 375 16.84 -1.39 -0.58
CA ASP A 375 15.61 -1.62 -1.34
C ASP A 375 15.83 -1.43 -2.85
N GLU A 376 16.65 -0.48 -3.25
CA GLU A 376 16.95 -0.24 -4.66
C GLU A 376 17.60 -1.46 -5.30
N TYR A 377 18.61 -2.07 -4.65
CA TYR A 377 19.27 -3.27 -5.14
C TYR A 377 18.28 -4.44 -5.32
N LYS A 378 17.49 -4.74 -4.29
CA LYS A 378 16.55 -5.86 -4.33
C LYS A 378 15.49 -5.71 -5.42
N LEU A 379 14.98 -4.49 -5.59
CA LEU A 379 13.98 -4.21 -6.62
C LEU A 379 14.59 -4.27 -8.01
N TYR A 380 15.81 -3.71 -8.19
CA TYR A 380 16.54 -3.78 -9.45
C TYR A 380 16.81 -5.22 -9.88
N GLU A 381 17.33 -6.05 -8.97
CA GLU A 381 17.56 -7.47 -9.20
C GLU A 381 16.29 -8.19 -9.69
N MET A 382 15.17 -7.94 -9.03
CA MET A 382 13.89 -8.51 -9.39
C MET A 382 13.44 -8.07 -10.80
N ILE A 383 13.63 -6.78 -11.15
CA ILE A 383 13.28 -6.22 -12.47
C ILE A 383 14.20 -6.78 -13.55
N TRP A 384 15.50 -6.83 -13.30
CA TRP A 384 16.51 -7.36 -14.22
C TRP A 384 16.24 -8.83 -14.57
N GLN A 385 16.09 -9.66 -13.54
CA GLN A 385 15.77 -11.08 -13.69
C GLN A 385 14.50 -11.31 -14.51
N ARG A 386 13.43 -10.54 -14.22
CA ARG A 386 12.15 -10.67 -14.92
C ARG A 386 12.26 -10.26 -16.38
N THR A 387 12.97 -9.19 -16.67
CA THR A 387 13.19 -8.69 -18.02
C THR A 387 13.92 -9.72 -18.88
N LEU A 388 15.04 -10.24 -18.37
CA LEU A 388 15.81 -11.26 -19.09
C LEU A 388 15.02 -12.56 -19.24
N ALA A 389 14.38 -13.04 -18.18
CA ALA A 389 13.53 -14.25 -18.20
C ALA A 389 12.42 -14.18 -19.24
N SER A 390 11.86 -13.00 -19.50
CA SER A 390 10.80 -12.80 -20.51
C SER A 390 11.24 -13.24 -21.91
N GLN A 391 12.53 -13.16 -22.22
CA GLN A 391 13.11 -13.51 -23.50
C GLN A 391 13.64 -14.96 -23.55
N MET A 392 13.45 -15.75 -22.49
CA MET A 392 13.92 -17.12 -22.39
C MET A 392 12.89 -18.16 -22.82
N LYS A 393 13.36 -19.39 -23.04
CA LYS A 393 12.53 -20.58 -23.28
C LYS A 393 11.71 -20.95 -22.05
N PRO A 394 10.55 -21.59 -22.24
CA PRO A 394 9.80 -22.17 -21.12
C PRO A 394 10.62 -23.18 -20.33
N ALA A 395 10.35 -23.29 -19.05
CA ALA A 395 10.79 -24.43 -18.24
C ALA A 395 9.95 -25.66 -18.58
N ILE A 396 10.57 -26.83 -18.68
CA ILE A 396 9.92 -28.09 -19.03
C ILE A 396 10.02 -29.05 -17.86
N PHE A 397 8.87 -29.57 -17.47
CA PHE A 397 8.75 -30.57 -16.43
C PHE A 397 8.16 -31.85 -17.03
N ASP A 398 8.70 -33.00 -16.66
CA ASP A 398 8.04 -34.28 -16.87
C ASP A 398 7.13 -34.52 -15.66
N SER A 399 5.83 -34.42 -15.90
CA SER A 399 4.81 -34.70 -14.89
C SER A 399 4.35 -36.16 -15.06
N THR A 400 4.56 -36.96 -14.05
CA THR A 400 4.19 -38.38 -14.02
C THR A 400 3.05 -38.59 -13.04
N ARG A 401 1.99 -39.21 -13.54
CA ARG A 401 0.85 -39.66 -12.78
C ARG A 401 0.81 -41.17 -12.80
N ILE A 402 0.87 -41.79 -11.63
CA ILE A 402 0.82 -43.24 -11.48
C ILE A 402 -0.48 -43.58 -10.79
N THR A 403 -1.25 -44.51 -11.39
CA THR A 403 -2.47 -45.09 -10.81
C THR A 403 -2.17 -46.51 -10.38
N PHE A 404 -2.48 -46.82 -9.13
CA PHE A 404 -2.32 -48.11 -8.52
C PHE A 404 -3.72 -48.70 -8.23
N ASP A 405 -3.96 -49.93 -8.62
CA ASP A 405 -5.09 -50.69 -8.11
C ASP A 405 -4.65 -51.39 -6.81
N PHE A 406 -5.45 -51.19 -5.76
CA PHE A 406 -5.30 -51.83 -4.46
C PHE A 406 -6.59 -52.59 -4.18
N SER A 407 -6.66 -53.81 -4.69
CA SER A 407 -7.86 -54.61 -4.89
C SER A 407 -8.78 -54.14 -6.05
N LYS A 408 -9.88 -54.87 -6.26
CA LYS A 408 -10.87 -54.49 -7.31
C LYS A 408 -11.62 -53.20 -7.00
N ASP A 409 -11.72 -52.84 -5.72
CA ASP A 409 -12.58 -51.77 -5.26
C ASP A 409 -11.84 -50.45 -4.99
N TYR A 410 -10.52 -50.46 -4.88
CA TYR A 410 -9.76 -49.27 -4.50
C TYR A 410 -8.64 -48.96 -5.47
N SER A 411 -8.50 -47.72 -5.83
CA SER A 411 -7.32 -47.24 -6.55
C SER A 411 -6.70 -46.05 -5.84
N PHE A 412 -5.37 -46.05 -5.85
CA PHE A 412 -4.56 -44.94 -5.32
C PHE A 412 -3.83 -44.24 -6.45
N ARG A 413 -3.36 -43.03 -6.18
CA ARG A 413 -2.63 -42.21 -7.15
C ARG A 413 -1.42 -41.56 -6.49
N ALA A 414 -0.28 -41.54 -7.21
CA ALA A 414 0.86 -40.65 -6.94
C ALA A 414 1.05 -39.69 -8.11
N ASN A 415 1.44 -38.49 -7.81
CA ASN A 415 1.90 -37.50 -8.78
C ASN A 415 3.35 -37.13 -8.46
N GLY A 416 4.15 -36.98 -9.50
CA GLY A 416 5.52 -36.51 -9.39
C GLY A 416 5.84 -35.58 -10.54
N SER A 417 6.72 -34.64 -10.30
CA SER A 417 7.17 -33.70 -11.32
C SER A 417 8.69 -33.55 -11.27
N VAL A 418 9.35 -33.70 -12.39
CA VAL A 418 10.80 -33.56 -12.50
C VAL A 418 11.12 -32.46 -13.48
N LEU A 419 11.91 -31.48 -13.04
CA LEU A 419 12.39 -30.40 -13.90
C LEU A 419 13.44 -30.95 -14.88
N VAL A 420 13.10 -31.00 -16.15
CA VAL A 420 13.96 -31.55 -17.23
C VAL A 420 14.77 -30.43 -17.89
N PHE A 421 14.16 -29.28 -18.08
CA PHE A 421 14.82 -28.13 -18.66
C PHE A 421 14.46 -26.86 -17.89
N LYS A 422 15.47 -26.17 -17.37
CA LYS A 422 15.27 -24.99 -16.54
C LYS A 422 14.66 -23.81 -17.31
N GLY A 423 15.12 -23.58 -18.56
CA GLY A 423 14.67 -22.42 -19.33
C GLY A 423 14.82 -21.12 -18.51
N PHE A 424 13.76 -20.32 -18.44
CA PHE A 424 13.77 -19.05 -17.71
C PHE A 424 14.05 -19.18 -16.18
N LEU A 425 13.86 -20.38 -15.61
CA LEU A 425 14.18 -20.63 -14.21
C LEU A 425 15.69 -20.61 -13.90
N GLU A 426 16.56 -20.50 -14.90
CA GLU A 426 17.98 -20.25 -14.67
C GLU A 426 18.24 -18.87 -14.06
N VAL A 427 17.37 -17.92 -14.34
CA VAL A 427 17.52 -16.51 -13.93
C VAL A 427 16.43 -16.06 -12.97
N TYR A 428 15.21 -16.55 -13.15
CA TYR A 428 14.04 -16.03 -12.44
C TYR A 428 13.26 -17.15 -11.73
N GLN A 429 13.11 -17.00 -10.42
CA GLN A 429 12.21 -17.87 -9.65
C GLN A 429 10.89 -17.14 -9.40
N GLU A 430 9.78 -17.82 -9.67
CA GLU A 430 8.47 -17.31 -9.29
C GLU A 430 8.34 -17.36 -7.77
N GLY A 431 7.82 -16.29 -7.17
CA GLY A 431 7.45 -16.31 -5.75
C GLY A 431 6.27 -17.27 -5.55
N ASP A 432 6.33 -18.08 -4.53
CA ASP A 432 5.20 -18.94 -4.14
C ASP A 432 3.95 -18.07 -3.93
N GLU A 433 2.81 -18.52 -4.43
CA GLU A 433 1.53 -17.91 -4.03
C GLU A 433 1.36 -18.18 -2.53
N ILE A 434 1.16 -17.09 -1.77
CA ILE A 434 1.11 -17.15 -0.28
C ILE A 434 -0.03 -18.08 0.21
N ASP A 435 -0.98 -18.41 -0.67
CA ASP A 435 -2.15 -19.24 -0.40
C ASP A 435 -2.31 -20.43 -1.35
N GLY A 436 -1.37 -20.67 -2.26
CA GLY A 436 -1.38 -21.84 -3.12
C GLY A 436 -1.13 -23.10 -2.28
N GLU A 437 -2.07 -24.04 -2.26
CA GLU A 437 -1.75 -25.41 -1.80
C GLU A 437 -0.62 -25.91 -2.70
N LYS A 438 0.54 -26.22 -2.10
CA LYS A 438 1.63 -26.86 -2.84
C LYS A 438 1.06 -28.16 -3.39
N ASP A 439 1.16 -28.34 -4.70
CA ASP A 439 0.86 -29.64 -5.29
C ASP A 439 1.71 -30.70 -4.57
N ASP A 440 1.08 -31.79 -4.21
CA ASP A 440 1.73 -32.91 -3.53
C ASP A 440 2.67 -33.68 -4.49
N ASP A 441 3.43 -32.94 -5.30
CA ASP A 441 4.44 -33.50 -6.19
C ASP A 441 5.58 -34.09 -5.36
N VAL A 442 5.72 -35.40 -5.47
CA VAL A 442 6.72 -36.18 -4.73
C VAL A 442 7.80 -36.64 -5.70
N ARG A 443 9.02 -36.81 -5.19
CA ARG A 443 10.05 -37.50 -5.94
C ARG A 443 9.70 -38.98 -6.05
N LEU A 444 9.29 -39.42 -7.25
CA LEU A 444 8.95 -40.80 -7.53
C LEU A 444 10.18 -41.58 -7.96
N PRO A 445 10.33 -42.87 -7.51
CA PRO A 445 11.31 -43.79 -8.05
C PRO A 445 10.92 -44.23 -9.48
N VAL A 446 11.78 -44.94 -10.15
CA VAL A 446 11.48 -45.55 -11.46
C VAL A 446 10.48 -46.68 -11.26
N ILE A 447 9.29 -46.52 -11.84
CA ILE A 447 8.15 -47.47 -11.70
C ILE A 447 7.74 -47.92 -13.10
N HIS A 448 7.44 -49.23 -13.21
CA HIS A 448 7.00 -49.85 -14.46
C HIS A 448 5.54 -50.35 -14.32
N ASN A 449 4.86 -50.50 -15.44
CA ASN A 449 3.53 -51.11 -15.48
C ASN A 449 3.57 -52.52 -14.88
N GLN A 450 2.54 -52.88 -14.12
CA GLN A 450 2.40 -54.14 -13.42
C GLN A 450 3.37 -54.34 -12.22
N ASP A 451 4.18 -53.36 -11.89
CA ASP A 451 4.92 -53.41 -10.62
C ASP A 451 3.99 -53.64 -9.43
N LYS A 452 4.43 -54.46 -8.48
CA LYS A 452 3.68 -54.75 -7.26
C LYS A 452 4.42 -54.18 -6.07
N LEU A 453 3.84 -53.15 -5.48
CA LEU A 453 4.46 -52.43 -4.35
C LEU A 453 3.72 -52.83 -3.05
N SER A 454 4.47 -52.94 -1.98
CA SER A 454 3.92 -53.22 -0.66
C SER A 454 3.61 -51.90 0.09
N PRO A 455 2.46 -51.83 0.76
CA PRO A 455 2.26 -50.77 1.73
C PRO A 455 3.33 -50.79 2.82
N VAL A 456 3.85 -49.65 3.22
CA VAL A 456 4.73 -49.54 4.37
C VAL A 456 3.87 -49.52 5.63
N SER A 457 4.10 -50.45 6.53
CA SER A 457 3.34 -50.56 7.76
C SER A 457 4.28 -50.92 8.92
N PRO A 458 4.32 -50.13 10.01
CA PRO A 458 3.64 -48.88 10.19
C PRO A 458 4.14 -47.77 9.24
N PRO A 459 3.31 -46.74 8.88
CA PRO A 459 2.01 -46.40 9.46
C PRO A 459 0.80 -47.12 8.82
N GLY A 460 0.94 -47.82 7.68
CA GLY A 460 -0.18 -48.39 6.95
C GLY A 460 -1.07 -47.32 6.28
N ILE A 461 -2.40 -47.46 6.44
CA ILE A 461 -3.34 -46.44 5.96
C ILE A 461 -3.32 -45.22 6.89
N VAL A 462 -3.09 -44.05 6.32
CA VAL A 462 -3.18 -42.76 7.02
C VAL A 462 -4.48 -42.08 6.62
N CYS A 463 -5.33 -41.82 7.61
CA CYS A 463 -6.56 -41.06 7.43
C CYS A 463 -6.46 -39.74 8.19
N GLU A 464 -6.38 -38.65 7.47
CA GLU A 464 -6.29 -37.31 8.05
C GLU A 464 -7.65 -36.60 7.99
N GLU A 465 -8.12 -36.18 9.15
CA GLU A 465 -9.28 -35.31 9.26
C GLU A 465 -8.88 -33.89 8.97
N LYS A 466 -9.58 -33.24 8.06
CA LYS A 466 -9.34 -31.88 7.63
C LYS A 466 -10.66 -31.11 7.57
N GLN A 467 -10.57 -29.80 7.64
CA GLN A 467 -11.70 -28.92 7.44
C GLN A 467 -11.43 -27.98 6.26
N THR A 468 -12.47 -27.70 5.51
CA THR A 468 -12.41 -26.65 4.50
C THR A 468 -12.13 -25.31 5.19
N LYS A 469 -11.35 -24.47 4.53
CA LYS A 469 -10.98 -23.16 5.06
C LYS A 469 -11.77 -22.06 4.34
N PRO A 470 -12.12 -20.98 5.02
CA PRO A 470 -12.72 -19.83 4.35
C PRO A 470 -11.74 -19.26 3.30
N PRO A 471 -12.26 -18.51 2.33
CA PRO A 471 -11.39 -17.81 1.39
C PRO A 471 -10.40 -16.92 2.15
N ALA A 472 -9.16 -16.87 1.69
CA ALA A 472 -8.14 -16.09 2.36
C ALA A 472 -8.43 -14.59 2.29
N ARG A 473 -8.09 -13.86 3.37
CA ARG A 473 -8.10 -12.41 3.35
C ARG A 473 -7.11 -11.89 2.29
N TYR A 474 -7.47 -10.80 1.66
CA TYR A 474 -6.56 -10.15 0.74
C TYR A 474 -5.28 -9.68 1.43
N ASN A 475 -4.18 -9.75 0.71
CA ASN A 475 -2.96 -8.97 0.96
C ASN A 475 -2.87 -7.86 -0.09
N GLU A 476 -1.86 -6.99 0.00
CA GLU A 476 -1.73 -5.90 -0.98
C GLU A 476 -1.56 -6.43 -2.42
N ALA A 477 -0.87 -7.56 -2.62
CA ALA A 477 -0.70 -8.15 -3.95
C ALA A 477 -2.02 -8.66 -4.55
N SER A 478 -2.79 -9.42 -3.77
CA SER A 478 -4.07 -9.94 -4.23
C SER A 478 -5.13 -8.83 -4.35
N LEU A 479 -5.04 -7.77 -3.54
CA LEU A 479 -5.88 -6.59 -3.70
C LEU A 479 -5.56 -5.84 -5.00
N VAL A 480 -4.28 -5.58 -5.30
CA VAL A 480 -3.87 -4.95 -6.57
C VAL A 480 -4.35 -5.77 -7.75
N LYS A 481 -4.21 -7.10 -7.70
CA LYS A 481 -4.67 -7.99 -8.76
C LYS A 481 -6.18 -7.86 -9.00
N VAL A 482 -6.99 -7.94 -7.96
CA VAL A 482 -8.46 -7.87 -8.11
C VAL A 482 -8.93 -6.49 -8.56
N LEU A 483 -8.25 -5.42 -8.14
CA LEU A 483 -8.54 -4.06 -8.61
C LEU A 483 -8.20 -3.92 -10.10
N GLU A 484 -7.08 -4.48 -10.55
CA GLU A 484 -6.69 -4.54 -11.96
C GLU A 484 -7.70 -5.35 -12.78
N ASP A 485 -8.08 -6.54 -12.31
CA ASP A 485 -9.05 -7.43 -12.97
C ASP A 485 -10.43 -6.75 -13.14
N TYR A 486 -10.82 -5.90 -12.19
CA TYR A 486 -12.05 -5.09 -12.26
C TYR A 486 -11.86 -3.75 -13.01
N GLY A 487 -10.66 -3.41 -13.46
CA GLY A 487 -10.37 -2.11 -14.09
C GLY A 487 -10.44 -0.91 -13.16
N ILE A 488 -10.34 -1.14 -11.83
CA ILE A 488 -10.43 -0.12 -10.79
C ILE A 488 -9.04 0.44 -10.47
N GLY A 489 -8.86 1.73 -10.66
CA GLY A 489 -7.56 2.39 -10.47
C GLY A 489 -6.67 2.32 -11.69
N ARG A 490 -5.47 2.85 -11.56
CA ARG A 490 -4.43 2.93 -12.59
C ARG A 490 -3.06 2.84 -11.91
N PRO A 491 -1.94 2.69 -12.64
CA PRO A 491 -0.59 2.61 -12.09
C PRO A 491 -0.27 3.64 -10.99
N SER A 492 -0.80 4.85 -11.13
CA SER A 492 -0.62 5.93 -10.14
C SER A 492 -1.39 5.74 -8.83
N THR A 493 -2.40 4.86 -8.77
CA THR A 493 -3.30 4.71 -7.62
C THR A 493 -3.17 3.41 -6.86
N TYR A 494 -2.67 2.33 -7.45
CA TYR A 494 -2.62 1.02 -6.80
C TYR A 494 -1.92 1.06 -5.43
N ALA A 495 -0.80 1.77 -5.31
CA ALA A 495 -0.07 1.90 -4.04
C ALA A 495 -0.77 2.83 -3.04
N THR A 496 -1.52 3.82 -3.51
CA THR A 496 -2.16 4.82 -2.64
C THR A 496 -3.47 4.33 -2.02
N ILE A 497 -4.17 3.40 -2.67
CA ILE A 497 -5.46 2.86 -2.20
C ILE A 497 -5.31 2.16 -0.84
N PRO A 498 -4.48 1.10 -0.66
CA PRO A 498 -4.33 0.43 0.63
C PRO A 498 -3.82 1.39 1.72
N LYS A 499 -2.86 2.25 1.37
CA LYS A 499 -2.34 3.27 2.28
C LYS A 499 -3.45 4.21 2.77
N THR A 500 -4.27 4.73 1.86
CA THR A 500 -5.36 5.64 2.21
C THR A 500 -6.40 4.98 3.11
N LEU A 501 -6.81 3.75 2.82
CA LEU A 501 -7.76 3.01 3.64
C LEU A 501 -7.20 2.76 5.05
N LYS A 502 -5.91 2.44 5.16
CA LYS A 502 -5.21 2.26 6.44
C LYS A 502 -5.10 3.57 7.22
N ASP A 503 -4.66 4.66 6.58
CA ASP A 503 -4.51 5.97 7.22
C ASP A 503 -5.84 6.51 7.76
N ARG A 504 -6.96 6.14 7.13
CA ARG A 504 -8.32 6.47 7.57
C ARG A 504 -8.88 5.52 8.64
N GLY A 505 -8.17 4.44 8.94
CA GLY A 505 -8.59 3.45 9.92
C GLY A 505 -9.74 2.55 9.43
N TYR A 506 -9.96 2.44 8.13
CA TYR A 506 -10.96 1.54 7.54
C TYR A 506 -10.46 0.11 7.45
N ILE A 507 -9.16 -0.07 7.38
CA ILE A 507 -8.48 -1.37 7.38
C ILE A 507 -7.31 -1.38 8.36
N THR A 508 -6.95 -2.58 8.78
CA THR A 508 -5.68 -2.89 9.45
C THR A 508 -4.91 -3.91 8.61
N VAL A 509 -3.60 -3.91 8.76
CA VAL A 509 -2.73 -4.90 8.09
C VAL A 509 -1.89 -5.58 9.16
N ASP A 510 -2.08 -6.88 9.31
CA ASP A 510 -1.29 -7.73 10.20
C ASP A 510 -0.75 -8.92 9.42
N LYS A 511 0.55 -9.24 9.61
CA LYS A 511 1.24 -10.35 8.91
C LYS A 511 0.91 -10.41 7.40
N ASN A 512 0.93 -9.25 6.76
CA ASN A 512 0.60 -9.07 5.34
C ASN A 512 -0.85 -9.46 4.96
N ARG A 513 -1.80 -9.49 5.92
CA ARG A 513 -3.23 -9.71 5.68
C ARG A 513 -4.01 -8.44 6.01
N ILE A 514 -4.92 -8.09 5.12
CA ILE A 514 -5.80 -6.93 5.24
C ILE A 514 -7.08 -7.37 5.93
N THR A 515 -7.44 -6.71 7.03
CA THR A 515 -8.71 -6.91 7.74
C THR A 515 -9.47 -5.60 7.74
N VAL A 516 -10.76 -5.64 7.42
CA VAL A 516 -11.62 -4.46 7.47
C VAL A 516 -12.07 -4.21 8.91
N THR A 517 -11.97 -2.97 9.36
CA THR A 517 -12.43 -2.59 10.69
C THR A 517 -13.95 -2.43 10.72
N GLU A 518 -14.58 -2.46 11.89
CA GLU A 518 -16.02 -2.14 12.04
C GLU A 518 -16.38 -0.78 11.43
N MET A 519 -15.47 0.18 11.55
CA MET A 519 -15.63 1.50 10.93
C MET A 519 -15.61 1.39 9.40
N GLY A 520 -14.71 0.57 8.85
CA GLY A 520 -14.63 0.31 7.41
C GLY A 520 -15.91 -0.36 6.90
N ILE A 521 -16.41 -1.37 7.61
CA ILE A 521 -17.70 -2.03 7.28
C ILE A 521 -18.85 -1.02 7.31
N GLY A 522 -18.96 -0.22 8.38
CA GLY A 522 -20.02 0.78 8.50
C GLY A 522 -20.00 1.85 7.40
N VAL A 523 -18.81 2.32 7.01
CA VAL A 523 -18.63 3.25 5.88
C VAL A 523 -19.00 2.57 4.57
N ASN A 524 -18.53 1.34 4.33
CA ASN A 524 -18.87 0.60 3.12
C ASN A 524 -20.37 0.36 3.00
N ASP A 525 -21.02 -0.11 4.05
CA ASP A 525 -22.45 -0.43 4.01
C ASP A 525 -23.30 0.81 3.77
N PHE A 526 -22.92 1.93 4.37
CA PHE A 526 -23.59 3.22 4.12
C PHE A 526 -23.40 3.68 2.67
N ILE A 527 -22.18 3.69 2.16
CA ILE A 527 -21.89 4.13 0.79
C ILE A 527 -22.53 3.19 -0.23
N SER A 528 -22.45 1.87 -0.03
CA SER A 528 -23.06 0.90 -0.93
C SER A 528 -24.61 0.98 -0.97
N SER A 529 -25.25 1.37 0.13
CA SER A 529 -26.70 1.53 0.17
C SER A 529 -27.20 2.85 -0.42
N HIS A 530 -26.43 3.95 -0.27
CA HIS A 530 -26.87 5.28 -0.69
C HIS A 530 -26.25 5.71 -2.04
N PHE A 531 -25.10 5.16 -2.42
CA PHE A 531 -24.39 5.45 -3.66
C PHE A 531 -24.05 4.16 -4.45
N PRO A 532 -25.01 3.23 -4.66
CA PRO A 532 -24.74 1.89 -5.19
C PRO A 532 -24.04 1.92 -6.54
N GLU A 533 -24.44 2.81 -7.44
CA GLU A 533 -23.87 2.95 -8.77
C GLU A 533 -22.40 3.39 -8.70
N TYR A 534 -22.08 4.36 -7.81
CA TYR A 534 -20.73 4.96 -7.71
C TYR A 534 -19.70 4.06 -7.02
N VAL A 535 -20.12 2.95 -6.43
CA VAL A 535 -19.24 1.89 -5.89
C VAL A 535 -19.33 0.59 -6.69
N ASP A 536 -20.08 0.59 -7.77
CA ASP A 536 -20.14 -0.51 -8.71
C ASP A 536 -18.82 -0.64 -9.48
N TYR A 537 -18.32 -1.86 -9.62
CA TYR A 537 -17.02 -2.12 -10.22
C TYR A 537 -16.99 -1.76 -11.71
N GLN A 538 -18.04 -2.12 -12.43
CA GLN A 538 -18.15 -1.82 -13.87
C GLN A 538 -18.33 -0.32 -14.12
N TYR A 539 -19.10 0.38 -13.29
CA TYR A 539 -19.22 1.83 -13.37
C TYR A 539 -17.86 2.51 -13.20
N THR A 540 -17.11 2.08 -12.18
CA THR A 540 -15.77 2.63 -11.91
C THR A 540 -14.81 2.38 -13.06
N SER A 541 -14.83 1.17 -13.66
CA SER A 541 -14.04 0.83 -14.83
C SER A 541 -14.40 1.69 -16.05
N ARG A 542 -15.70 1.79 -16.36
CA ARG A 542 -16.18 2.65 -17.48
C ARG A 542 -15.80 4.12 -17.28
N LEU A 543 -15.79 4.60 -16.04
CA LEU A 543 -15.37 5.98 -15.74
C LEU A 543 -13.88 6.18 -16.02
N GLU A 544 -13.03 5.21 -15.68
CA GLU A 544 -11.60 5.23 -16.02
C GLU A 544 -11.40 5.20 -17.55
N GLU A 545 -12.14 4.35 -18.27
CA GLU A 545 -12.10 4.29 -19.74
C GLU A 545 -12.52 5.62 -20.41
N LYS A 546 -13.55 6.27 -19.87
CA LYS A 546 -13.95 7.61 -20.35
C LYS A 546 -12.85 8.65 -20.12
N MET A 547 -12.12 8.58 -19.00
CA MET A 547 -10.95 9.46 -18.77
C MET A 547 -9.81 9.16 -19.76
N ASP A 548 -9.61 7.89 -20.12
CA ASP A 548 -8.65 7.50 -21.17
C ASP A 548 -9.08 8.03 -22.55
N ASN A 549 -10.38 8.05 -22.84
CA ASN A 549 -10.92 8.68 -24.05
C ASN A 549 -10.72 10.20 -24.07
N VAL A 550 -10.80 10.87 -22.92
CA VAL A 550 -10.45 12.29 -22.83
C VAL A 550 -8.96 12.50 -23.13
N SER A 551 -8.07 11.69 -22.53
CA SER A 551 -6.62 11.84 -22.75
C SER A 551 -6.15 11.56 -24.17
N SER A 552 -6.95 10.81 -24.95
CA SER A 552 -6.73 10.55 -26.38
C SER A 552 -7.50 11.49 -27.32
N GLY A 553 -8.14 12.53 -26.79
CA GLY A 553 -8.91 13.51 -27.59
C GLY A 553 -10.24 12.99 -28.15
N LYS A 554 -10.65 11.75 -27.79
CA LYS A 554 -11.90 11.12 -28.29
C LYS A 554 -13.15 11.62 -27.58
N MET A 555 -13.01 12.27 -26.42
CA MET A 555 -14.12 12.77 -25.62
C MET A 555 -13.83 14.16 -25.04
N ASN A 556 -14.80 15.06 -25.10
CA ASN A 556 -14.68 16.37 -24.50
C ASN A 556 -14.78 16.27 -22.95
N TRP A 557 -13.86 16.88 -22.25
CA TRP A 557 -13.73 16.80 -20.80
C TRP A 557 -14.91 17.45 -20.04
N VAL A 558 -15.49 18.56 -20.54
CA VAL A 558 -16.65 19.22 -19.93
C VAL A 558 -17.89 18.34 -20.05
N VAL A 559 -18.07 17.69 -21.21
CA VAL A 559 -19.16 16.72 -21.41
C VAL A 559 -19.05 15.56 -20.43
N MET A 560 -17.85 15.05 -20.22
CA MET A 560 -17.63 13.98 -19.25
C MET A 560 -17.97 14.39 -17.83
N LEU A 561 -17.53 15.59 -17.42
CA LEU A 561 -17.84 16.11 -16.07
C LEU A 561 -19.36 16.33 -15.89
N ASN A 562 -20.06 16.84 -16.89
CA ASN A 562 -21.52 16.98 -16.84
C ASN A 562 -22.25 15.64 -16.72
N GLN A 563 -21.79 14.60 -17.46
CA GLN A 563 -22.37 13.26 -17.37
C GLN A 563 -22.20 12.63 -15.98
N PHE A 564 -21.15 13.01 -15.26
CA PHE A 564 -20.95 12.60 -13.87
C PHE A 564 -21.75 13.46 -12.90
N TRP A 565 -21.66 14.78 -13.03
CA TRP A 565 -22.14 15.72 -12.01
C TRP A 565 -23.66 15.78 -11.88
N GLY A 566 -24.40 15.85 -12.99
CA GLY A 566 -25.86 15.96 -12.96
C GLY A 566 -26.51 14.87 -12.10
N PRO A 567 -26.38 13.58 -12.48
CA PRO A 567 -26.98 12.48 -11.71
C PRO A 567 -26.43 12.40 -10.28
N PHE A 568 -25.13 12.67 -10.08
CA PHE A 568 -24.51 12.63 -8.75
C PHE A 568 -25.10 13.70 -7.82
N LYS A 569 -25.27 14.92 -8.31
CA LYS A 569 -25.81 16.04 -7.53
C LYS A 569 -27.26 15.79 -7.12
N GLU A 570 -28.09 15.29 -8.05
CA GLU A 570 -29.47 14.92 -7.76
C GLU A 570 -29.56 13.85 -6.66
N LEU A 571 -28.70 12.81 -6.74
CA LEU A 571 -28.64 11.77 -5.72
C LEU A 571 -28.20 12.33 -4.37
N VAL A 572 -27.18 13.18 -4.34
CA VAL A 572 -26.69 13.84 -3.12
C VAL A 572 -27.81 14.64 -2.45
N ASP A 573 -28.56 15.46 -3.22
CA ASP A 573 -29.65 16.29 -2.70
C ASP A 573 -30.77 15.43 -2.12
N LYS A 574 -31.10 14.33 -2.79
CA LYS A 574 -32.08 13.35 -2.30
C LYS A 574 -31.65 12.76 -0.95
N ILE A 575 -30.40 12.28 -0.85
CA ILE A 575 -29.88 11.68 0.39
C ILE A 575 -29.85 12.70 1.52
N ILE A 576 -29.47 13.95 1.24
CA ILE A 576 -29.46 15.03 2.24
C ILE A 576 -30.88 15.26 2.79
N LEU A 577 -31.93 15.22 1.94
CA LEU A 577 -33.30 15.33 2.34
C LEU A 577 -33.77 14.15 3.21
N GLU A 578 -33.41 12.93 2.82
CA GLU A 578 -33.72 11.71 3.57
C GLU A 578 -33.07 11.68 4.97
N LEU A 579 -31.91 12.27 5.12
CA LEU A 579 -31.19 12.35 6.40
C LEU A 579 -31.60 13.55 7.27
N LYS A 580 -32.42 14.46 6.77
CA LYS A 580 -32.94 15.55 7.57
C LYS A 580 -33.84 14.98 8.67
N GLY A 581 -33.53 15.28 9.93
CA GLY A 581 -34.28 14.84 11.09
C GLY A 581 -34.03 13.43 11.60
N LYS A 582 -33.26 12.59 10.88
CA LYS A 582 -32.89 11.25 11.37
C LYS A 582 -31.81 11.34 12.46
N SER A 583 -32.02 10.63 13.57
CA SER A 583 -31.02 10.49 14.63
C SER A 583 -29.84 9.66 14.13
N LYS A 584 -28.64 10.03 14.57
CA LYS A 584 -27.42 9.21 14.35
C LYS A 584 -27.41 7.93 15.19
N ALA A 585 -28.33 7.79 16.10
CA ALA A 585 -28.47 6.66 17.01
C ALA A 585 -29.71 5.85 16.65
N VAL A 586 -29.56 4.54 16.62
CA VAL A 586 -30.63 3.57 16.36
C VAL A 586 -31.04 2.96 17.69
N GLU A 587 -32.33 2.89 17.97
CA GLU A 587 -32.83 2.20 19.13
C GLU A 587 -32.68 0.68 18.96
N THR A 588 -32.20 0.02 19.99
CA THR A 588 -32.05 -1.44 20.03
C THR A 588 -33.21 -2.06 20.80
N THR A 589 -33.38 -3.37 20.69
CA THR A 589 -34.33 -4.13 21.48
C THR A 589 -33.86 -4.42 22.91
N GLU A 590 -32.60 -4.09 23.24
CA GLU A 590 -31.99 -4.36 24.53
C GLU A 590 -32.36 -3.27 25.53
N VAL A 591 -32.92 -3.67 26.64
CA VAL A 591 -33.21 -2.77 27.76
C VAL A 591 -31.93 -2.41 28.51
N CYS A 592 -31.75 -1.17 28.89
CA CYS A 592 -30.59 -0.71 29.67
C CYS A 592 -30.45 -1.49 30.98
N PRO A 593 -29.36 -2.22 31.21
CA PRO A 593 -29.15 -3.04 32.40
C PRO A 593 -28.99 -2.21 33.69
N GLN A 594 -28.63 -0.92 33.56
CA GLN A 594 -28.41 -0.05 34.69
C GLN A 594 -29.71 0.58 35.22
N CYS A 595 -30.63 1.01 34.33
CA CYS A 595 -31.85 1.65 34.76
C CYS A 595 -33.13 0.82 34.54
N GLY A 596 -33.07 -0.23 33.71
CA GLY A 596 -34.22 -1.12 33.44
C GLY A 596 -35.43 -0.46 32.76
N LYS A 597 -35.32 0.80 32.32
CA LYS A 597 -36.47 1.61 31.87
C LYS A 597 -36.49 1.96 30.41
N HIS A 598 -35.32 1.99 29.75
CA HIS A 598 -35.17 2.45 28.37
C HIS A 598 -34.41 1.45 27.55
N ASN A 599 -34.75 1.30 26.27
CA ASN A 599 -33.96 0.57 25.33
C ASN A 599 -32.64 1.32 25.06
N LEU A 600 -31.57 0.57 24.84
CA LEU A 600 -30.28 1.14 24.50
C LEU A 600 -30.33 1.73 23.09
N MET A 601 -29.67 2.86 22.93
CA MET A 601 -29.41 3.48 21.62
C MET A 601 -28.04 3.05 21.12
N GLU A 602 -27.95 2.51 19.90
CA GLU A 602 -26.69 2.17 19.24
C GLU A 602 -26.21 3.30 18.33
N ARG A 603 -24.95 3.64 18.40
CA ARG A 603 -24.31 4.66 17.58
C ARG A 603 -22.88 4.28 17.23
N MET A 604 -22.42 4.72 16.05
CA MET A 604 -21.01 4.58 15.67
C MET A 604 -20.12 5.62 16.37
N GLY A 605 -19.13 5.15 17.13
CA GLY A 605 -18.10 5.98 17.79
C GLY A 605 -16.75 5.95 17.07
N ARG A 606 -15.72 6.51 17.72
CA ARG A 606 -14.35 6.52 17.17
C ARG A 606 -13.73 5.12 17.13
N MET A 607 -14.13 4.25 18.04
CA MET A 607 -13.57 2.91 18.23
C MET A 607 -14.54 1.80 17.77
N GLY A 608 -15.57 2.11 16.98
CA GLY A 608 -16.60 1.16 16.56
C GLY A 608 -17.99 1.51 17.09
N LYS A 609 -18.94 0.59 16.95
CA LYS A 609 -20.29 0.75 17.49
C LYS A 609 -20.28 0.74 19.02
N PHE A 610 -21.08 1.59 19.61
CA PHE A 610 -21.33 1.58 21.05
C PHE A 610 -22.80 1.79 21.34
N ARG A 611 -23.26 1.23 22.47
CA ARG A 611 -24.65 1.38 22.95
C ARG A 611 -24.66 2.24 24.19
N TYR A 612 -25.67 3.07 24.33
CA TYR A 612 -25.82 3.94 25.48
C TYR A 612 -27.29 4.10 25.86
N CYS A 613 -27.56 4.39 27.15
CA CYS A 613 -28.89 4.70 27.61
C CYS A 613 -29.30 6.11 27.16
N PRO A 614 -30.46 6.31 26.56
CA PRO A 614 -30.95 7.65 26.15
C PRO A 614 -31.23 8.57 27.34
N ASP A 615 -31.48 8.04 28.52
CA ASP A 615 -31.69 8.84 29.73
C ASP A 615 -30.38 9.51 30.16
N LYS A 616 -30.37 10.84 30.14
CA LYS A 616 -29.18 11.64 30.53
C LYS A 616 -28.75 11.43 31.99
N LYS A 617 -29.65 10.93 32.83
CA LYS A 617 -29.36 10.61 34.23
C LYS A 617 -28.71 9.23 34.38
N CYS A 618 -29.03 8.31 33.46
CA CYS A 618 -28.44 6.98 33.41
C CYS A 618 -27.18 6.99 32.53
N LYS A 619 -26.02 7.08 33.05
CA LYS A 619 -24.76 7.21 32.31
C LYS A 619 -24.24 5.88 31.70
N TYR A 620 -25.11 4.90 31.47
CA TYR A 620 -24.70 3.58 30.94
C TYR A 620 -24.23 3.69 29.49
N ILE A 621 -23.03 3.13 29.23
CA ILE A 621 -22.45 3.01 27.89
C ILE A 621 -21.80 1.62 27.77
N TYR A 622 -22.15 0.90 26.72
CA TYR A 622 -21.60 -0.40 26.38
C TYR A 622 -20.83 -0.35 25.05
N ASN A 623 -19.60 -0.87 25.03
CA ASN A 623 -18.76 -0.98 23.84
C ASN A 623 -18.51 -2.48 23.53
N PRO A 624 -19.02 -3.04 22.42
CA PRO A 624 -18.90 -4.48 22.11
C PRO A 624 -17.47 -5.00 21.94
N GLY A 625 -16.50 -4.14 21.68
CA GLY A 625 -15.08 -4.50 21.56
C GLY A 625 -14.30 -4.51 22.87
N ARG A 626 -14.96 -4.25 24.00
CA ARG A 626 -14.44 -4.44 25.35
C ARG A 626 -15.32 -5.47 26.01
N GLU A 627 -14.83 -6.69 26.22
CA GLU A 627 -15.48 -7.61 27.13
C GLU A 627 -15.62 -6.93 28.49
N HIS A 628 -16.77 -6.36 28.74
CA HIS A 628 -17.18 -5.96 30.07
C HIS A 628 -17.88 -7.13 30.73
N ASN A 629 -17.14 -7.87 31.54
CA ASN A 629 -17.77 -8.51 32.69
C ASN A 629 -18.50 -7.41 33.46
N GLY A 630 -19.83 -7.57 33.54
CA GLY A 630 -20.70 -6.61 34.20
C GLY A 630 -20.23 -6.31 35.63
N THR A 631 -20.58 -5.09 36.06
CA THR A 631 -20.38 -4.51 37.39
C THR A 631 -18.97 -4.04 37.70
N ASN A 632 -18.86 -2.71 37.88
CA ASN A 632 -17.70 -1.97 38.36
C ASN A 632 -16.41 -2.24 37.56
N THR A 633 -15.98 -1.23 36.79
CA THR A 633 -14.60 -1.16 36.33
C THR A 633 -13.67 -1.30 37.55
N GLU A 634 -13.24 -2.49 37.86
CA GLU A 634 -12.01 -2.68 38.62
C GLU A 634 -10.92 -2.03 37.80
N VAL A 635 -10.58 -0.85 38.22
CA VAL A 635 -9.43 -0.14 37.74
C VAL A 635 -8.26 -1.05 38.07
N SER A 636 -7.63 -1.68 37.07
CA SER A 636 -6.48 -2.53 37.28
C SER A 636 -5.34 -1.66 37.83
N TYR A 637 -5.19 -1.69 39.12
CA TYR A 637 -4.06 -1.08 39.79
C TYR A 637 -2.86 -2.01 39.69
N LEU A 638 -1.68 -1.43 39.59
CA LEU A 638 -0.45 -2.20 39.74
C LEU A 638 -0.23 -2.40 41.23
N ASP A 639 -0.22 -3.66 41.66
CA ASP A 639 0.09 -4.02 43.05
C ASP A 639 1.51 -3.59 43.35
N ASP A 640 1.68 -2.97 44.52
CA ASP A 640 2.98 -2.50 45.08
C ASP A 640 3.72 -1.39 44.31
N VAL A 641 3.11 -0.80 43.24
CA VAL A 641 3.71 0.30 42.48
C VAL A 641 3.03 1.63 42.79
N LEU A 642 3.71 2.47 43.51
CA LEU A 642 3.27 3.83 43.85
C LEU A 642 3.85 4.87 42.89
N CYS A 643 3.11 5.95 42.66
CA CYS A 643 3.57 7.05 41.83
C CYS A 643 4.75 7.79 42.51
N PRO A 644 5.92 7.88 41.87
CA PRO A 644 7.09 8.55 42.47
C PRO A 644 6.92 10.07 42.65
N LYS A 645 5.89 10.67 42.02
CA LYS A 645 5.61 12.11 42.13
C LYS A 645 4.69 12.47 43.30
N CYS A 646 3.74 11.62 43.67
CA CYS A 646 2.72 11.98 44.65
C CYS A 646 2.27 10.84 45.56
N GLY A 647 2.89 9.67 45.49
CA GLY A 647 2.54 8.50 46.31
C GLY A 647 1.19 7.84 45.93
N GLY A 648 0.45 8.33 44.95
CA GLY A 648 -0.82 7.74 44.52
C GLY A 648 -0.61 6.42 43.79
N ARG A 649 -1.63 5.57 43.73
CA ARG A 649 -1.56 4.25 43.05
C ARG A 649 -1.42 4.40 41.56
N MET A 650 -0.79 3.42 40.93
CA MET A 650 -0.64 3.38 39.47
C MET A 650 -1.74 2.53 38.81
N VAL A 651 -2.37 3.07 37.77
CA VAL A 651 -3.49 2.50 37.04
C VAL A 651 -3.03 2.11 35.63
N VAL A 652 -3.25 0.87 35.20
CA VAL A 652 -2.99 0.46 33.84
C VAL A 652 -4.07 1.02 32.90
N LYS A 653 -3.64 1.70 31.86
CA LYS A 653 -4.49 2.30 30.82
C LYS A 653 -4.02 1.85 29.45
N GLU A 654 -4.97 1.64 28.56
CA GLU A 654 -4.69 1.37 27.14
C GLU A 654 -4.48 2.67 26.37
N GLY A 655 -3.42 2.75 25.58
CA GLY A 655 -3.08 3.91 24.76
C GLY A 655 -2.87 3.57 23.30
N LYS A 656 -2.75 4.57 22.45
CA LYS A 656 -2.54 4.44 21.00
C LYS A 656 -1.34 3.54 20.61
N PHE A 657 -0.38 3.38 21.51
CA PHE A 657 0.86 2.62 21.29
C PHE A 657 1.01 1.43 22.27
N GLY A 658 -0.11 0.90 22.78
CA GLY A 658 -0.17 -0.19 23.73
C GLY A 658 -0.48 0.27 25.17
N ASN A 659 -0.49 -0.68 26.11
CA ASN A 659 -0.79 -0.41 27.50
C ASN A 659 0.29 0.45 28.16
N TYR A 660 -0.14 1.34 29.02
CA TYR A 660 0.73 2.17 29.87
C TYR A 660 0.08 2.34 31.26
N SER A 661 0.88 2.62 32.27
CA SER A 661 0.35 2.97 33.57
C SER A 661 0.34 4.48 33.79
N SER A 662 -0.62 4.94 34.57
CA SER A 662 -0.84 6.36 34.89
C SER A 662 -1.18 6.48 36.37
N CYS A 663 -0.67 7.50 37.03
CA CYS A 663 -1.08 7.79 38.40
C CYS A 663 -2.60 8.02 38.47
N GLU A 664 -3.28 7.51 39.50
CA GLU A 664 -4.72 7.70 39.71
C GLU A 664 -5.09 9.20 39.83
N ASN A 665 -4.17 10.03 40.31
CA ASN A 665 -4.31 11.47 40.41
C ASN A 665 -4.04 12.22 39.07
N ASN A 666 -3.65 11.51 38.00
CA ASN A 666 -3.48 12.09 36.69
C ASN A 666 -4.81 12.04 35.91
N LYS A 667 -5.61 13.07 36.00
CA LYS A 667 -6.88 13.24 35.28
C LYS A 667 -6.73 14.02 33.98
N GLY A 668 -5.49 14.26 33.54
CA GLY A 668 -5.20 15.00 32.30
C GLY A 668 -5.30 16.52 32.50
N ARG A 669 -5.37 17.26 31.36
CA ARG A 669 -5.42 18.74 31.34
C ARG A 669 -6.71 19.24 30.65
N ASN A 670 -7.14 20.43 31.01
CA ASN A 670 -8.19 21.18 30.33
C ASN A 670 -7.67 21.74 28.99
N LYS A 671 -8.57 22.30 28.17
CA LYS A 671 -8.22 22.94 26.88
C LYS A 671 -7.30 24.17 27.06
N ASP A 672 -7.40 24.85 28.20
CA ASP A 672 -6.55 25.98 28.59
C ASP A 672 -5.19 25.57 29.16
N GLY A 673 -4.94 24.25 29.26
CA GLY A 673 -3.68 23.69 29.80
C GLY A 673 -3.66 23.46 31.30
N SER A 674 -4.65 23.94 32.06
CA SER A 674 -4.74 23.69 33.50
C SER A 674 -4.93 22.20 33.80
N LEU A 675 -4.37 21.75 34.94
CA LEU A 675 -4.46 20.35 35.38
C LEU A 675 -5.90 20.04 35.87
N ARG A 676 -6.44 18.91 35.42
CA ARG A 676 -7.69 18.34 35.94
C ARG A 676 -7.47 17.52 37.22
N GLY A 677 -6.22 17.12 37.50
CA GLY A 677 -5.81 16.34 38.66
C GLY A 677 -4.57 16.90 39.25
N THR A 678 -4.12 16.32 40.36
CA THR A 678 -2.96 16.79 41.14
C THR A 678 -1.63 16.20 40.70
N CYS A 679 -1.63 15.28 39.73
CA CYS A 679 -0.43 14.60 39.25
C CYS A 679 -0.43 14.46 37.71
N THR A 680 0.77 14.39 37.12
CA THR A 680 0.96 14.22 35.65
C THR A 680 1.73 12.96 35.29
N TYR A 681 2.02 12.08 36.26
CA TYR A 681 2.92 10.95 36.05
C TYR A 681 2.28 9.81 35.25
N ASN A 682 3.00 9.33 34.22
CA ASN A 682 2.71 8.13 33.44
C ASN A 682 3.98 7.28 33.32
N ALA A 683 3.82 5.96 33.30
CA ALA A 683 4.90 4.99 33.22
C ALA A 683 4.63 3.92 32.13
N LYS A 684 5.51 2.93 31.97
CA LYS A 684 5.23 1.73 31.15
C LYS A 684 4.11 0.91 31.80
N ALA A 685 3.59 -0.10 31.07
CA ALA A 685 2.47 -0.92 31.56
C ALA A 685 2.77 -1.61 32.89
N ASP A 686 4.01 -1.99 33.12
CA ASP A 686 4.54 -2.62 34.35
C ASP A 686 4.82 -1.63 35.48
N GLY A 687 4.55 -0.36 35.32
CA GLY A 687 4.84 0.71 36.31
C GLY A 687 6.26 1.25 36.22
N SER A 688 7.16 0.64 35.51
CA SER A 688 8.52 1.16 35.33
C SER A 688 8.53 2.51 34.60
N PRO A 689 9.46 3.40 34.91
CA PRO A 689 9.53 4.71 34.27
C PRO A 689 9.59 4.57 32.74
N LYS A 690 8.82 5.38 32.01
CA LYS A 690 9.05 5.53 30.58
C LYS A 690 10.46 6.06 30.41
N ASN A 691 11.24 5.46 29.50
CA ASN A 691 12.44 6.09 28.98
C ASN A 691 12.00 7.35 28.22
N SER A 692 11.79 8.43 28.94
CA SER A 692 11.55 9.74 28.33
C SER A 692 12.83 10.11 27.59
N PRO A 693 12.75 10.63 26.37
CA PRO A 693 13.94 11.18 25.74
C PRO A 693 14.53 12.24 26.70
N PRO A 694 15.86 12.34 26.78
CA PRO A 694 16.51 13.33 27.62
C PRO A 694 15.91 14.70 27.37
N SER A 695 15.64 15.45 28.43
CA SER A 695 15.00 16.76 28.31
C SER A 695 15.67 17.76 29.27
N PHE A 696 16.06 18.90 28.73
CA PHE A 696 16.64 20.04 29.45
C PHE A 696 15.57 21.12 29.62
N VAL A 697 15.24 21.46 30.88
CA VAL A 697 14.24 22.50 31.16
C VAL A 697 14.86 23.88 30.97
N ILE A 698 14.25 24.69 30.10
CA ILE A 698 14.72 26.03 29.77
C ILE A 698 14.09 27.09 30.65
N GLY A 699 12.79 26.97 30.94
CA GLY A 699 12.07 27.93 31.77
C GLY A 699 10.56 27.68 31.78
N LYS A 700 9.81 28.60 32.38
CA LYS A 700 8.34 28.53 32.37
C LYS A 700 7.75 29.03 31.09
N CYS A 701 6.68 28.38 30.63
CA CYS A 701 5.97 28.79 29.41
C CYS A 701 5.20 30.10 29.66
N TRP A 702 5.43 31.09 28.83
CA TRP A 702 4.77 32.41 28.91
C TRP A 702 3.26 32.37 28.66
N THR A 703 2.76 31.32 27.99
CA THR A 703 1.34 31.16 27.70
C THR A 703 0.62 30.27 28.69
N CYS A 704 1.24 29.12 29.07
CA CYS A 704 0.61 28.12 29.95
C CYS A 704 0.89 28.38 31.43
N LYS A 705 1.79 29.28 31.79
CA LYS A 705 2.27 29.67 33.12
C LYS A 705 2.74 28.51 34.03
N ASP A 706 1.97 27.42 34.12
CA ASP A 706 2.27 26.26 34.98
C ASP A 706 3.13 25.18 34.31
N CYS A 707 3.33 25.28 32.99
CA CYS A 707 4.11 24.32 32.23
C CYS A 707 5.54 24.75 32.00
N ASN A 708 6.46 23.83 31.82
CA ASN A 708 7.84 24.12 31.45
C ASN A 708 8.01 24.14 29.93
N ILE A 709 8.94 24.98 29.43
CA ILE A 709 9.56 24.88 28.13
C ILE A 709 10.81 24.05 28.29
N TYR A 710 11.00 23.07 27.45
CA TYR A 710 12.14 22.16 27.53
C TYR A 710 12.68 21.83 26.14
N ALA A 711 14.00 21.60 26.04
CA ALA A 711 14.63 20.98 24.89
C ALA A 711 14.64 19.46 25.07
N THR A 712 14.28 18.72 24.02
CA THR A 712 14.26 17.25 24.01
C THR A 712 14.84 16.72 22.70
N SER A 713 15.51 15.57 22.73
CA SER A 713 16.02 14.89 21.54
C SER A 713 15.17 13.66 21.25
N ARG A 714 14.63 13.54 20.04
CA ARG A 714 13.96 12.33 19.53
C ARG A 714 14.60 11.90 18.22
N PHE A 715 14.87 10.61 18.08
CA PHE A 715 15.22 9.84 16.87
C PHE A 715 16.31 10.38 15.90
N ASN A 716 16.56 11.68 15.80
CA ASN A 716 17.52 12.27 14.85
C ASN A 716 18.65 13.07 15.54
N ASN A 717 18.82 12.91 16.84
CA ASN A 717 19.84 13.64 17.64
C ASN A 717 19.79 15.17 17.53
N VAL A 718 18.67 15.75 17.10
CA VAL A 718 18.45 17.19 17.03
C VAL A 718 17.53 17.59 18.17
N PRO A 719 17.96 18.38 19.17
CA PRO A 719 17.06 18.88 20.21
C PRO A 719 15.98 19.78 19.63
N GLU A 720 14.75 19.50 20.03
CA GLU A 720 13.57 20.28 19.71
C GLU A 720 13.07 20.98 20.96
N ILE A 721 12.75 22.28 20.86
CA ILE A 721 12.20 23.03 21.99
C ILE A 721 10.68 22.93 21.96
N LYS A 722 10.08 22.55 23.08
CA LYS A 722 8.64 22.31 23.22
C LYS A 722 8.11 22.80 24.56
N CYS A 723 6.83 23.16 24.61
CA CYS A 723 6.10 23.32 25.86
C CYS A 723 5.61 21.95 26.37
N GLU A 724 5.59 21.77 27.68
CA GLU A 724 5.06 20.60 28.38
C GLU A 724 3.57 20.36 28.03
N ASN A 725 2.82 21.42 27.71
CA ASN A 725 1.45 21.31 27.26
C ASN A 725 1.37 20.97 25.77
N TYR A 726 0.92 19.76 25.46
CA TYR A 726 0.71 19.29 24.08
C TYR A 726 -0.29 20.14 23.27
N TRP A 727 -1.20 20.84 23.95
CA TRP A 727 -2.29 21.65 23.38
C TRP A 727 -2.01 23.15 23.56
N HIS A 728 -0.80 23.58 23.28
CA HIS A 728 -0.44 24.99 23.40
C HIS A 728 -1.37 25.87 22.53
N PRO A 729 -2.03 26.90 23.10
CA PRO A 729 -3.13 27.59 22.43
C PRO A 729 -2.74 28.47 21.23
N THR A 730 -1.47 28.76 21.02
CA THR A 730 -1.01 29.78 20.07
C THR A 730 -0.37 29.25 18.80
N ASP A 731 -0.17 27.93 18.62
CA ASP A 731 0.43 27.45 17.37
C ASP A 731 0.10 25.98 17.07
N SER A 732 -0.18 25.69 15.79
CA SER A 732 -0.34 24.37 15.24
C SER A 732 1.00 23.60 15.08
N SER A 733 2.15 24.30 15.19
CA SER A 733 3.48 23.69 15.20
C SER A 733 3.90 23.43 16.64
N LYS A 734 4.15 22.15 16.94
CA LYS A 734 4.57 21.67 18.28
C LYS A 734 6.00 22.12 18.68
N LEU A 735 6.67 22.87 17.85
CA LEU A 735 8.05 23.32 18.00
C LEU A 735 8.09 24.82 18.25
N ILE A 736 8.85 25.23 19.27
CA ILE A 736 9.07 26.64 19.60
C ILE A 736 10.42 27.06 18.99
N PRO A 737 10.47 28.07 18.09
CA PRO A 737 11.74 28.57 17.57
C PRO A 737 12.63 29.14 18.68
N VAL A 738 13.93 28.86 18.62
CA VAL A 738 14.93 29.38 19.57
C VAL A 738 14.81 30.89 19.74
N LYS A 739 14.69 31.61 18.64
CA LYS A 739 14.55 33.09 18.65
C LYS A 739 13.36 33.54 19.51
N GLN A 740 12.23 32.84 19.45
CA GLN A 740 11.05 33.17 20.25
C GLN A 740 11.25 32.88 21.74
N VAL A 741 12.03 31.85 22.08
CA VAL A 741 12.39 31.53 23.44
C VAL A 741 13.30 32.62 24.04
N VAL A 742 14.30 33.01 23.27
CA VAL A 742 15.25 34.10 23.61
C VAL A 742 14.51 35.41 23.89
N GLU A 743 13.66 35.84 22.95
CA GLU A 743 12.88 37.08 23.04
C GLU A 743 11.89 37.08 24.22
N ARG A 744 11.25 35.95 24.53
CA ARG A 744 10.18 35.87 25.55
C ARG A 744 10.68 35.60 26.95
N LEU A 745 11.81 34.92 27.08
CA LEU A 745 12.40 34.61 28.40
C LEU A 745 13.58 35.53 28.74
N GLY A 746 14.05 36.37 27.83
CA GLY A 746 15.17 37.27 28.05
C GLY A 746 16.51 36.56 28.24
N ILE A 747 16.70 35.39 27.60
CA ILE A 747 17.91 34.58 27.74
C ILE A 747 18.83 34.86 26.54
N ASP A 748 20.15 34.89 26.79
CA ASP A 748 21.12 35.01 25.68
C ASP A 748 21.10 33.78 24.78
N GLU A 749 21.02 33.96 23.45
CA GLU A 749 20.90 32.86 22.47
C GLU A 749 22.12 31.92 22.50
N LYS A 750 23.34 32.50 22.64
CA LYS A 750 24.58 31.72 22.65
C LYS A 750 24.69 30.89 23.92
N GLU A 751 24.30 31.48 25.08
CA GLU A 751 24.29 30.79 26.34
C GLU A 751 23.24 29.68 26.39
N LEU A 752 22.03 29.90 25.85
CA LEU A 752 20.98 28.89 25.72
C LEU A 752 21.44 27.71 24.87
N ILE A 753 22.01 27.98 23.72
CA ILE A 753 22.52 26.94 22.79
C ILE A 753 23.66 26.16 23.45
N LYS A 754 24.57 26.84 24.13
CA LYS A 754 25.69 26.23 24.88
C LYS A 754 25.17 25.27 25.96
N ASN A 755 24.25 25.72 26.80
CA ASN A 755 23.69 24.93 27.89
C ASN A 755 22.94 23.70 27.40
N ILE A 756 22.16 23.83 26.32
CA ILE A 756 21.47 22.70 25.66
C ILE A 756 22.50 21.71 25.12
N THR A 757 23.53 22.20 24.44
CA THR A 757 24.60 21.38 23.85
C THR A 757 25.37 20.61 24.90
N GLU A 758 25.82 21.26 25.94
CA GLU A 758 26.57 20.66 27.04
C GLU A 758 25.73 19.57 27.74
N PHE A 759 24.46 19.84 28.04
CA PHE A 759 23.57 18.87 28.64
C PHE A 759 23.44 17.58 27.80
N PHE A 760 23.16 17.70 26.52
CA PHE A 760 22.98 16.51 25.66
C PHE A 760 24.29 15.80 25.38
N GLN A 761 25.41 16.50 25.27
CA GLN A 761 26.71 15.91 24.99
C GLN A 761 27.32 15.23 26.24
N ASN A 762 27.27 15.89 27.36
CA ASN A 762 27.91 15.40 28.60
C ASN A 762 27.10 14.30 29.29
N GLU A 763 25.78 14.44 29.34
CA GLU A 763 24.93 13.49 30.06
C GLU A 763 24.47 12.29 29.19
N TYR A 764 24.41 12.44 27.86
CA TYR A 764 23.82 11.42 26.97
C TYR A 764 24.69 11.04 25.76
N GLY A 765 25.90 11.63 25.62
CA GLY A 765 26.80 11.34 24.48
C GLY A 765 26.25 11.74 23.10
N ILE A 766 25.25 12.61 23.06
CA ILE A 766 24.59 13.02 21.82
C ILE A 766 25.42 14.12 21.15
N ASN A 767 25.96 13.86 19.95
CA ASN A 767 26.72 14.86 19.20
C ASN A 767 25.79 15.92 18.61
N THR A 768 25.79 17.10 19.22
CA THR A 768 24.95 18.24 18.88
C THR A 768 25.58 19.21 17.86
N SER A 769 26.78 18.92 17.35
CA SER A 769 27.50 19.79 16.41
C SER A 769 26.77 20.04 15.08
N LYS A 770 25.76 19.22 14.74
CA LYS A 770 24.88 19.41 13.57
C LYS A 770 23.63 20.26 13.86
N LEU A 771 23.41 20.66 15.08
CA LEU A 771 22.16 21.31 15.53
C LEU A 771 22.01 22.75 15.10
N TYR A 772 23.11 23.44 15.05
CA TYR A 772 23.18 24.83 14.62
C TYR A 772 24.40 24.97 13.73
N PRO A 773 24.27 24.91 12.39
CA PRO A 773 25.39 25.26 11.53
C PRO A 773 25.73 26.73 11.80
N GLY A 774 26.75 26.96 12.62
CA GLY A 774 27.30 28.28 12.84
C GLY A 774 27.54 28.91 11.47
N LYS A 775 27.04 30.13 11.27
CA LYS A 775 27.42 30.94 10.11
C LYS A 775 28.95 30.91 10.03
N LYS A 776 29.50 30.22 9.02
CA LYS A 776 30.91 30.35 8.69
C LYS A 776 31.19 31.83 8.54
N ALA A 777 32.01 32.37 9.42
CA ALA A 777 32.56 33.71 9.24
C ALA A 777 33.14 33.77 7.81
N LYS A 778 32.71 34.72 7.03
CA LYS A 778 33.39 35.05 5.77
C LYS A 778 34.83 35.35 6.11
N PRO A 779 35.82 34.76 5.46
CA PRO A 779 37.17 35.26 5.57
C PRO A 779 37.18 36.66 4.95
N ASN A 780 37.87 37.60 5.62
CA ASN A 780 38.13 38.97 5.13
C ASN A 780 38.80 38.97 3.78
#